data_b1c118ab14911df72c74bc9d2fa841e1
#
_entry.id   b1c118ab14911df72c74bc9d2fa841e1
#
_cell.length_a   1.000
_cell.length_b   1.000
_cell.length_c   1.000
_cell.angle_alpha   90.00
_cell.angle_beta   90.00
_cell.angle_gamma   90.00
#
_symmetry.space_group_name_H-M   'P 1'
#
loop_
_entity.id
_entity.type
_entity.pdbx_description
1 polymer ?
#
loop_
_entity_poly.entity_id
_entity_poly.type
_entity_poly.pdbx_seq_one_letter_code
_entity_poly.pdbx_strand_id
1 'polypeptide(L)'
;MKKVFYILLFAGMILSGQVMAQNKLNFGLSQPQDKATLPVSSSKPAVALRKVKTANPSTLEKVSDNEFLLSTGWELTDANRLTASGESVFNPKLNTADWYNATVPGTVLTTLVEQGVYPDPYFGLNNLYIPDSLCRKDWWYRLPIKLPENSSGKSVWLLFNGINYKADVWLNGKLLGHIAGAFQRGEFDATPFLKSGGENILAVHIFPPRNPGIPQEESSKTNAGPNGGQLCLDGPTFISSEGWDWVPGIRDRNIGIWQDVRLKLTDGVSIIDPQVIADLPLPDTTSVSLTIKSIIQNTSARSNQITVTGRIDQIEFSKMFYLKPYESRTITLTSQEYPQLKIKNPRLWWPNGYGRPELYKLNLEVKCNGNGISDQKIIRFGVREFSYEMAVAQPDKKMWRIEFNPIQSAGKVLFNNIDRVDMGNGTFVPQLVSSADPSLLTSIDKDSKNPFLTIKVNGIPIFCKGGNWGMDDGMKRVSREKMEPYFKLHKLANFNMVRNWTGESTEELFYDLCDEYGLLVWNDFWLSTEGYNLNVNDNQLFVANATDVVKRFRNHASIAIWCPRNEGYAPLLIEPQLTALIANEDGTRHYQPNSRNLNLRPSGPWHYLSDGADYYRSIAEGFSTELGTPSIPTAATIRSFMPLEDQWPISDTWFYHDLHDGQKDYLRAIETKYGISETLDDFCKKAQLVNYDSHRAMFESWNSKLWNKTSGILLWMSHPAWPSMVWQTYSWDYETFGSFYGAKKACEPVHIQMNLNDKKIIIINTTLKSYKLLTAKLELFDLSGKKLSAKSISTAVPANKLTETFVAELPESAPQVYLLRLTLTDKNKVVSQNEYWRTNEKEGLFDELNQLEAPYLTAKIGKQQNPGKTIIVLSNQGKVPAIGLKLNLRDPQTGKIVLPANFSDGYFTLLPDEKKQVEVEWNSAKISNPEIIVEAYNLKRQGIAMVK
;
A
#
# COMPACT_ATOMS: atom_id res chain seq x y z
N MET A 1 36.13 -10.25 53.70
CA MET A 1 36.13 -9.13 52.75
C MET A 1 35.93 -9.55 51.27
N LYS A 2 36.50 -10.57 50.74
CA LYS A 2 36.31 -10.96 49.31
C LYS A 2 34.88 -11.43 48.96
N LYS A 3 34.14 -12.08 49.86
CA LYS A 3 32.74 -12.53 49.59
C LYS A 3 31.69 -11.38 49.59
N VAL A 4 31.95 -10.29 50.34
CA VAL A 4 31.06 -9.16 50.37
C VAL A 4 31.22 -8.30 49.11
N PHE A 5 32.41 -8.27 48.53
CA PHE A 5 32.69 -7.54 47.31
C PHE A 5 31.99 -8.18 46.08
N TYR A 6 31.89 -9.49 46.00
CA TYR A 6 31.19 -10.19 44.94
C TYR A 6 29.66 -10.03 45.01
N ILE A 7 29.10 -9.97 46.23
CA ILE A 7 27.65 -9.74 46.40
C ILE A 7 27.27 -8.32 46.01
N LEU A 8 28.11 -7.33 46.31
CA LEU A 8 27.87 -5.93 45.91
C LEU A 8 28.04 -5.70 44.40
N LEU A 9 28.96 -6.42 43.73
CA LEU A 9 29.10 -6.40 42.27
C LEU A 9 27.94 -7.07 41.57
N PHE A 10 27.41 -8.17 42.10
CA PHE A 10 26.25 -8.86 41.52
C PHE A 10 24.96 -8.09 41.73
N ALA A 11 24.77 -7.44 42.89
CA ALA A 11 23.65 -6.54 43.15
C ALA A 11 23.73 -5.27 42.27
N GLY A 12 24.94 -4.74 42.03
CA GLY A 12 25.15 -3.60 41.13
C GLY A 12 24.86 -3.95 39.66
N MET A 13 25.21 -5.17 39.21
CA MET A 13 24.85 -5.64 37.83
C MET A 13 23.34 -5.92 37.67
N ILE A 14 22.68 -6.44 38.72
CA ILE A 14 21.23 -6.66 38.67
C ILE A 14 20.48 -5.33 38.69
N LEU A 15 20.92 -4.35 39.48
CA LEU A 15 20.33 -3.00 39.49
C LEU A 15 20.60 -2.25 38.20
N SER A 16 21.80 -2.35 37.63
CA SER A 16 22.08 -1.76 36.32
C SER A 16 21.36 -2.45 35.19
N GLY A 17 21.18 -3.78 35.27
CA GLY A 17 20.36 -4.52 34.29
C GLY A 17 18.87 -4.18 34.38
N GLN A 18 18.32 -3.97 35.57
CA GLN A 18 16.92 -3.53 35.74
C GLN A 18 16.70 -2.08 35.30
N VAL A 19 17.67 -1.19 35.61
CA VAL A 19 17.60 0.21 35.16
C VAL A 19 17.74 0.30 33.63
N MET A 20 18.60 -0.52 33.02
CA MET A 20 18.73 -0.59 31.57
C MET A 20 17.50 -1.26 30.91
N ALA A 21 16.87 -2.22 31.55
CA ALA A 21 15.61 -2.81 31.09
C ALA A 21 14.43 -1.84 31.22
N GLN A 22 14.34 -1.10 32.33
CA GLN A 22 13.31 -0.05 32.47
C GLN A 22 13.48 1.10 31.48
N ASN A 23 14.72 1.54 31.19
CA ASN A 23 14.95 2.57 30.18
C ASN A 23 14.69 2.07 28.73
N LYS A 24 14.74 0.78 28.46
CA LYS A 24 14.36 0.21 27.16
C LYS A 24 12.84 0.04 26.97
N LEU A 25 12.08 0.01 28.07
CA LEU A 25 10.61 -0.15 28.02
C LEU A 25 9.85 1.19 27.89
N ASN A 26 10.49 2.32 28.09
CA ASN A 26 9.89 3.66 27.97
C ASN A 26 10.33 4.31 26.63
N PHE A 27 10.02 3.70 25.52
CA PHE A 27 10.17 4.34 24.21
C PHE A 27 8.90 5.14 23.91
N GLY A 28 9.08 6.44 23.61
CA GLY A 28 7.98 7.35 23.36
C GLY A 28 7.47 8.07 24.63
N LEU A 29 6.25 8.57 24.56
CA LEU A 29 5.62 9.28 25.67
C LEU A 29 5.17 8.32 26.77
N SER A 30 5.59 8.57 27.99
CA SER A 30 5.10 7.86 29.19
C SER A 30 3.86 8.52 29.82
N GLN A 31 3.55 9.76 29.40
CA GLN A 31 2.41 10.58 29.82
C GLN A 31 1.83 11.30 28.60
N PRO A 32 0.56 11.71 28.63
CA PRO A 32 -0.01 12.56 27.59
C PRO A 32 0.84 13.82 27.36
N GLN A 33 0.91 14.25 26.12
CA GLN A 33 1.64 15.45 25.70
C GLN A 33 1.18 16.69 26.51
N ASP A 34 2.14 17.57 26.82
CA ASP A 34 1.81 18.85 27.46
C ASP A 34 0.88 19.68 26.54
N LYS A 35 -0.25 20.09 27.10
CA LYS A 35 -1.25 20.88 26.37
C LYS A 35 -0.70 22.20 25.79
N ALA A 36 0.37 22.77 26.37
CA ALA A 36 1.01 23.98 25.87
C ALA A 36 1.77 23.76 24.56
N THR A 37 2.07 22.50 24.21
CA THR A 37 2.77 22.12 22.98
C THR A 37 1.83 21.54 21.91
N LEU A 38 0.54 21.37 22.21
CA LEU A 38 -0.44 20.93 21.20
C LEU A 38 -0.59 21.99 20.11
N PRO A 39 -0.88 21.56 18.87
CA PRO A 39 -1.14 22.49 17.77
C PRO A 39 -2.36 23.37 18.07
N VAL A 40 -2.29 24.62 17.63
CA VAL A 40 -3.33 25.62 17.82
C VAL A 40 -3.80 26.20 16.50
N SER A 41 -5.08 26.52 16.41
CA SER A 41 -5.68 27.24 15.28
C SER A 41 -6.50 28.41 15.80
N SER A 42 -6.56 29.50 15.06
CA SER A 42 -7.48 30.61 15.30
C SER A 42 -8.92 30.27 14.83
N SER A 43 -9.07 29.23 14.00
CA SER A 43 -10.36 28.74 13.55
C SER A 43 -11.08 27.99 14.67
N LYS A 44 -12.40 28.16 14.75
CA LYS A 44 -13.21 27.36 15.67
C LYS A 44 -13.43 25.96 15.11
N PRO A 45 -13.46 24.94 16.00
CA PRO A 45 -13.79 23.59 15.57
C PRO A 45 -15.17 23.56 14.90
N ALA A 46 -15.30 22.71 13.89
CA ALA A 46 -16.58 22.49 13.24
C ALA A 46 -17.60 21.94 14.24
N VAL A 47 -18.81 22.50 14.23
CA VAL A 47 -19.90 21.98 15.07
C VAL A 47 -20.55 20.81 14.35
N ALA A 48 -20.45 19.61 14.96
CA ALA A 48 -21.15 18.45 14.49
C ALA A 48 -22.64 18.55 14.87
N LEU A 49 -23.51 18.17 13.94
CA LEU A 49 -24.95 18.10 14.18
C LEU A 49 -25.38 16.64 14.24
N ARG A 50 -25.73 16.17 15.45
CA ARG A 50 -26.22 14.78 15.64
C ARG A 50 -27.42 14.53 14.75
N LYS A 51 -27.35 13.50 13.93
CA LYS A 51 -28.45 13.09 13.07
C LYS A 51 -29.53 12.41 13.92
N VAL A 52 -30.79 12.62 13.55
CA VAL A 52 -31.90 11.86 14.10
C VAL A 52 -31.76 10.41 13.62
N LYS A 53 -31.85 9.45 14.54
CA LYS A 53 -31.81 8.04 14.20
C LYS A 53 -32.96 7.70 13.24
N THR A 54 -32.62 7.19 12.06
CA THR A 54 -33.56 6.70 11.07
C THR A 54 -33.72 5.20 11.18
N ALA A 55 -34.84 4.65 10.69
CA ALA A 55 -35.03 3.22 10.60
C ALA A 55 -33.91 2.61 9.73
N ASN A 56 -33.21 1.63 10.25
CA ASN A 56 -32.16 0.87 9.58
C ASN A 56 -32.47 -0.62 9.68
N PRO A 57 -33.39 -1.15 8.86
CA PRO A 57 -33.76 -2.55 8.92
C PRO A 57 -32.59 -3.46 8.57
N SER A 58 -32.43 -4.56 9.27
CA SER A 58 -31.50 -5.62 8.91
C SER A 58 -31.94 -6.28 7.60
N THR A 59 -31.05 -6.32 6.64
CA THR A 59 -31.24 -7.02 5.36
C THR A 59 -30.11 -8.02 5.14
N LEU A 60 -30.45 -9.14 4.49
CA LEU A 60 -29.49 -10.15 4.07
C LEU A 60 -29.16 -9.88 2.59
N GLU A 61 -28.00 -9.34 2.32
CA GLU A 61 -27.54 -9.16 0.95
C GLU A 61 -26.96 -10.47 0.43
N LYS A 62 -27.58 -11.03 -0.61
CA LYS A 62 -27.19 -12.33 -1.15
C LYS A 62 -25.85 -12.25 -1.90
N VAL A 63 -24.84 -12.97 -1.42
CA VAL A 63 -23.54 -13.14 -2.07
C VAL A 63 -23.56 -14.37 -2.97
N SER A 64 -24.12 -15.47 -2.47
CA SER A 64 -24.37 -16.71 -3.21
C SER A 64 -25.67 -17.38 -2.70
N ASP A 65 -26.02 -18.55 -3.22
CA ASP A 65 -27.22 -19.27 -2.74
C ASP A 65 -27.15 -19.66 -1.25
N ASN A 66 -25.93 -19.79 -0.73
CA ASN A 66 -25.68 -20.24 0.63
C ASN A 66 -24.91 -19.22 1.49
N GLU A 67 -24.63 -18.00 0.98
CA GLU A 67 -23.88 -16.97 1.71
C GLU A 67 -24.51 -15.58 1.56
N PHE A 68 -24.63 -14.87 2.69
CA PHE A 68 -25.28 -13.56 2.79
C PHE A 68 -24.40 -12.60 3.58
N LEU A 69 -24.32 -11.35 3.13
CA LEU A 69 -23.64 -10.27 3.82
C LEU A 69 -24.58 -9.61 4.84
N LEU A 70 -24.07 -9.33 6.02
CA LEU A 70 -24.73 -8.65 7.13
C LEU A 70 -24.15 -7.23 7.29
N SER A 71 -24.51 -6.31 6.39
CA SER A 71 -23.97 -4.94 6.36
C SER A 71 -24.92 -3.88 6.92
N THR A 72 -26.23 -4.17 7.02
CA THR A 72 -27.26 -3.22 7.45
C THR A 72 -27.97 -3.66 8.72
N GLY A 73 -28.60 -2.73 9.42
CA GLY A 73 -29.38 -3.03 10.64
C GLY A 73 -28.54 -3.07 11.92
N TRP A 74 -27.22 -2.84 11.82
CA TRP A 74 -26.37 -2.80 13.00
C TRP A 74 -26.63 -1.56 13.85
N GLU A 75 -26.60 -1.74 15.17
CA GLU A 75 -26.74 -0.71 16.18
C GLU A 75 -25.54 -0.72 17.11
N LEU A 76 -25.08 0.47 17.56
CA LEU A 76 -23.87 0.67 18.39
C LEU A 76 -24.21 1.45 19.66
N THR A 77 -23.66 1.02 20.78
CA THR A 77 -23.70 1.80 22.04
C THR A 77 -22.43 1.62 22.87
N ASP A 78 -22.11 2.62 23.70
CA ASP A 78 -21.09 2.54 24.74
C ASP A 78 -21.56 1.56 25.83
N ALA A 79 -20.70 0.61 26.19
CA ALA A 79 -21.06 -0.43 27.19
C ALA A 79 -21.44 0.16 28.53
N ASN A 80 -20.91 1.32 28.95
CA ASN A 80 -21.26 2.00 30.19
C ASN A 80 -22.72 2.50 30.25
N ARG A 81 -23.42 2.53 29.11
CA ARG A 81 -24.86 2.90 29.07
C ARG A 81 -25.79 1.73 29.40
N LEU A 82 -25.24 0.54 29.53
CA LEU A 82 -25.99 -0.66 29.84
C LEU A 82 -25.87 -1.02 31.31
N THR A 83 -26.85 -1.76 31.84
CA THR A 83 -26.72 -2.33 33.19
C THR A 83 -25.56 -3.32 33.23
N ALA A 84 -24.91 -3.47 34.35
CA ALA A 84 -23.64 -4.18 34.52
C ALA A 84 -23.61 -5.64 33.97
N SER A 85 -24.75 -6.29 33.78
CA SER A 85 -24.84 -7.64 33.21
C SER A 85 -24.86 -7.67 31.67
N GLY A 86 -25.12 -6.54 30.99
CA GLY A 86 -25.28 -6.50 29.52
C GLY A 86 -26.44 -7.35 28.99
N GLU A 87 -27.18 -8.08 29.85
CA GLU A 87 -28.21 -9.05 29.46
C GLU A 87 -29.36 -8.42 28.64
N SER A 88 -29.61 -7.13 28.85
CA SER A 88 -30.65 -6.40 28.12
C SER A 88 -30.39 -6.35 26.61
N VAL A 89 -29.15 -6.44 26.15
CA VAL A 89 -28.77 -6.40 24.74
C VAL A 89 -29.44 -7.51 23.94
N PHE A 90 -29.66 -8.65 24.56
CA PHE A 90 -30.24 -9.84 23.91
C PHE A 90 -31.79 -9.83 23.86
N ASN A 91 -32.43 -8.83 24.48
CA ASN A 91 -33.89 -8.70 24.46
C ASN A 91 -34.34 -8.15 23.10
N PRO A 92 -35.18 -8.88 22.34
CA PRO A 92 -35.72 -8.37 21.06
C PRO A 92 -36.54 -7.08 21.21
N LYS A 93 -37.09 -6.81 22.38
CA LYS A 93 -37.88 -5.61 22.69
C LYS A 93 -37.08 -4.49 23.33
N LEU A 94 -35.75 -4.57 23.33
CA LEU A 94 -34.90 -3.51 23.84
C LEU A 94 -35.17 -2.20 23.09
N ASN A 95 -35.42 -1.12 23.85
CA ASN A 95 -35.49 0.20 23.25
C ASN A 95 -34.08 0.69 22.95
N THR A 96 -33.77 0.83 21.68
CA THR A 96 -32.45 1.30 21.17
C THR A 96 -32.55 2.69 20.53
N ALA A 97 -33.57 3.47 20.85
CA ALA A 97 -33.81 4.77 20.25
C ALA A 97 -32.64 5.77 20.43
N ASP A 98 -31.88 5.63 21.52
CA ASP A 98 -30.68 6.43 21.86
C ASP A 98 -29.36 5.82 21.36
N TRP A 99 -29.40 4.62 20.78
CA TRP A 99 -28.23 4.00 20.13
C TRP A 99 -27.92 4.64 18.78
N TYR A 100 -26.73 4.37 18.23
CA TYR A 100 -26.34 4.80 16.91
C TYR A 100 -26.63 3.72 15.86
N ASN A 101 -26.98 4.12 14.65
CA ASN A 101 -26.94 3.21 13.50
C ASN A 101 -25.45 2.97 13.19
N ALA A 102 -24.96 1.75 13.37
CA ALA A 102 -23.56 1.43 13.19
C ALA A 102 -23.21 1.22 11.71
N THR A 103 -22.05 1.69 11.34
CA THR A 103 -21.41 1.39 10.05
C THR A 103 -20.63 0.09 10.16
N VAL A 104 -21.02 -0.92 9.39
CA VAL A 104 -20.35 -2.23 9.32
C VAL A 104 -20.27 -2.66 7.84
N PRO A 105 -19.05 -2.89 7.31
CA PRO A 105 -17.73 -2.72 7.93
C PRO A 105 -17.43 -1.28 8.32
N GLY A 106 -16.74 -1.09 9.45
CA GLY A 106 -16.36 0.22 9.94
C GLY A 106 -15.88 0.22 11.39
N THR A 107 -15.47 1.39 11.85
CA THR A 107 -15.00 1.58 13.23
C THR A 107 -16.03 2.34 14.07
N VAL A 108 -15.79 2.40 15.37
CA VAL A 108 -16.59 3.22 16.28
C VAL A 108 -16.56 4.67 15.86
N LEU A 109 -15.36 5.23 15.59
CA LEU A 109 -15.22 6.63 15.17
C LEU A 109 -15.92 6.90 13.84
N THR A 110 -15.80 6.01 12.86
CA THR A 110 -16.52 6.12 11.59
C THR A 110 -18.02 6.23 11.82
N THR A 111 -18.58 5.35 12.66
CA THR A 111 -20.00 5.41 13.04
C THR A 111 -20.36 6.75 13.68
N LEU A 112 -19.58 7.22 14.67
CA LEU A 112 -19.88 8.45 15.41
C LEU A 112 -19.80 9.71 14.52
N VAL A 113 -18.85 9.74 13.58
CA VAL A 113 -18.73 10.84 12.60
C VAL A 113 -19.89 10.79 11.61
N GLU A 114 -20.26 9.65 11.09
CA GLU A 114 -21.41 9.50 10.18
C GLU A 114 -22.74 9.85 10.83
N GLN A 115 -22.88 9.58 12.13
CA GLN A 115 -24.06 9.97 12.91
C GLN A 115 -24.02 11.44 13.40
N GLY A 116 -22.96 12.19 13.02
CA GLY A 116 -22.83 13.60 13.36
C GLY A 116 -22.58 13.87 14.86
N VAL A 117 -22.01 12.89 15.57
CA VAL A 117 -21.57 13.07 16.97
C VAL A 117 -20.30 13.90 17.03
N TYR A 118 -19.40 13.63 16.12
CA TYR A 118 -18.14 14.36 15.92
C TYR A 118 -18.04 14.92 14.51
N PRO A 119 -17.33 16.05 14.31
CA PRO A 119 -17.02 16.54 12.98
C PRO A 119 -16.03 15.61 12.27
N ASP A 120 -15.87 15.82 10.97
CA ASP A 120 -14.85 15.12 10.19
C ASP A 120 -13.46 15.37 10.81
N PRO A 121 -12.77 14.34 11.32
CA PRO A 121 -11.45 14.49 11.94
C PRO A 121 -10.36 14.96 10.98
N TYR A 122 -10.59 14.84 9.67
CA TYR A 122 -9.61 15.21 8.65
C TYR A 122 -9.60 16.68 8.28
N PHE A 123 -10.54 17.47 8.79
CA PHE A 123 -10.56 18.91 8.54
C PHE A 123 -9.88 19.70 9.67
N GLY A 124 -8.81 20.41 9.34
CA GLY A 124 -8.07 21.23 10.28
C GLY A 124 -7.64 20.46 11.53
N LEU A 125 -7.92 20.99 12.69
CA LEU A 125 -7.62 20.36 13.99
C LEU A 125 -8.81 19.63 14.61
N ASN A 126 -9.85 19.29 13.85
CA ASN A 126 -11.07 18.68 14.39
C ASN A 126 -10.81 17.40 15.20
N ASN A 127 -9.84 16.57 14.81
CA ASN A 127 -9.51 15.33 15.52
C ASN A 127 -9.09 15.58 16.99
N LEU A 128 -8.46 16.74 17.28
CA LEU A 128 -8.04 17.10 18.63
C LEU A 128 -9.21 17.37 19.59
N TYR A 129 -10.40 17.65 19.05
CA TYR A 129 -11.63 17.87 19.83
C TYR A 129 -12.44 16.60 20.06
N ILE A 130 -12.01 15.48 19.48
CA ILE A 130 -12.57 14.15 19.70
C ILE A 130 -11.87 13.52 20.90
N PRO A 131 -12.62 13.02 21.91
CA PRO A 131 -12.00 12.47 23.10
C PRO A 131 -11.16 11.22 22.85
N ASP A 132 -9.88 11.24 23.23
CA ASP A 132 -8.98 10.08 23.17
C ASP A 132 -9.47 8.89 24.05
N SER A 133 -10.38 9.15 24.98
CA SER A 133 -11.01 8.09 25.78
C SER A 133 -11.86 7.09 24.99
N LEU A 134 -12.17 7.35 23.72
CA LEU A 134 -12.88 6.40 22.87
C LEU A 134 -12.15 5.06 22.74
N CYS A 135 -10.81 5.10 22.67
CA CYS A 135 -9.97 3.89 22.58
C CYS A 135 -9.86 3.10 23.89
N ARG A 136 -10.49 3.56 24.97
CA ARG A 136 -10.45 2.93 26.30
C ARG A 136 -11.81 2.43 26.78
N LYS A 137 -12.83 2.48 25.91
CA LYS A 137 -14.20 2.07 26.20
C LYS A 137 -14.55 0.78 25.50
N ASP A 138 -15.35 -0.03 26.15
CA ASP A 138 -15.98 -1.19 25.55
C ASP A 138 -17.21 -0.75 24.76
N TRP A 139 -17.50 -1.48 23.67
CA TRP A 139 -18.59 -1.14 22.78
C TRP A 139 -19.45 -2.36 22.49
N TRP A 140 -20.77 -2.18 22.45
CA TRP A 140 -21.71 -3.18 22.00
C TRP A 140 -22.25 -2.86 20.61
N TYR A 141 -22.09 -3.84 19.72
CA TYR A 141 -22.80 -3.91 18.45
C TYR A 141 -23.96 -4.89 18.58
N ARG A 142 -25.09 -4.58 17.93
CA ARG A 142 -26.30 -5.40 18.00
C ARG A 142 -26.94 -5.47 16.61
N LEU A 143 -27.40 -6.67 16.21
CA LEU A 143 -28.08 -6.90 14.95
C LEU A 143 -29.24 -7.88 15.15
N PRO A 144 -30.48 -7.46 14.93
CA PRO A 144 -31.61 -8.38 14.78
C PRO A 144 -31.52 -9.09 13.43
N ILE A 145 -31.55 -10.42 13.39
CA ILE A 145 -31.45 -11.24 12.19
C ILE A 145 -32.69 -12.08 11.98
N LYS A 146 -33.27 -12.04 10.78
CA LYS A 146 -34.20 -13.01 10.25
C LYS A 146 -33.46 -13.97 9.34
N LEU A 147 -33.61 -15.29 9.59
CA LEU A 147 -32.96 -16.28 8.75
C LEU A 147 -33.57 -16.33 7.34
N PRO A 148 -32.78 -16.65 6.32
CA PRO A 148 -33.31 -16.87 4.96
C PRO A 148 -34.20 -18.11 4.97
N GLU A 149 -35.19 -18.13 4.05
CA GLU A 149 -36.20 -19.22 3.97
C GLU A 149 -35.56 -20.60 3.73
N ASN A 150 -34.43 -20.65 3.02
CA ASN A 150 -33.70 -21.89 2.73
C ASN A 150 -32.76 -22.36 3.84
N SER A 151 -32.87 -21.82 5.06
CA SER A 151 -32.05 -22.21 6.22
C SER A 151 -32.54 -23.46 6.93
N SER A 152 -33.80 -23.88 6.70
CA SER A 152 -34.37 -25.06 7.37
C SER A 152 -33.56 -26.32 7.07
N GLY A 153 -33.14 -27.02 8.14
CA GLY A 153 -32.35 -28.26 8.03
C GLY A 153 -30.87 -28.08 7.70
N LYS A 154 -30.39 -26.84 7.54
CA LYS A 154 -28.98 -26.53 7.28
C LYS A 154 -28.26 -26.12 8.55
N SER A 155 -26.95 -26.29 8.56
CA SER A 155 -26.08 -25.66 9.54
C SER A 155 -25.85 -24.19 9.16
N VAL A 156 -25.94 -23.31 10.13
CA VAL A 156 -25.79 -21.84 9.97
C VAL A 156 -24.53 -21.39 10.66
N TRP A 157 -23.66 -20.75 9.90
CA TRP A 157 -22.41 -20.23 10.37
C TRP A 157 -22.41 -18.70 10.33
N LEU A 158 -21.83 -18.08 11.35
CA LEU A 158 -21.52 -16.66 11.39
C LEU A 158 -20.03 -16.47 11.19
N LEU A 159 -19.66 -15.68 10.20
CA LEU A 159 -18.28 -15.43 9.80
C LEU A 159 -17.96 -13.95 9.98
N PHE A 160 -16.91 -13.65 10.74
CA PHE A 160 -16.36 -12.30 10.94
C PHE A 160 -14.99 -12.24 10.32
N ASN A 161 -14.80 -11.39 9.33
CA ASN A 161 -13.53 -11.29 8.62
C ASN A 161 -12.48 -10.45 9.33
N GLY A 162 -12.89 -9.63 10.30
CA GLY A 162 -11.97 -8.85 11.13
C GLY A 162 -12.72 -7.97 12.14
N ILE A 163 -12.30 -8.05 13.40
CA ILE A 163 -12.75 -7.17 14.50
C ILE A 163 -11.52 -6.66 15.23
N ASN A 164 -11.42 -5.36 15.44
CA ASN A 164 -10.37 -4.76 16.26
C ASN A 164 -10.94 -4.32 17.61
N TYR A 165 -10.45 -4.70 18.80
CA TYR A 165 -9.25 -5.51 19.00
C TYR A 165 -9.59 -6.92 19.49
N LYS A 166 -10.42 -7.08 20.53
CA LYS A 166 -10.95 -8.36 21.04
C LYS A 166 -12.46 -8.29 21.09
N ALA A 167 -13.13 -9.42 20.91
CA ALA A 167 -14.58 -9.46 20.95
C ALA A 167 -15.13 -10.76 21.51
N ASP A 168 -16.25 -10.66 22.20
CA ASP A 168 -17.14 -11.75 22.54
C ASP A 168 -18.35 -11.70 21.60
N VAL A 169 -18.60 -12.80 20.90
CA VAL A 169 -19.72 -12.92 19.96
C VAL A 169 -20.85 -13.74 20.59
N TRP A 170 -22.04 -13.18 20.61
CA TRP A 170 -23.20 -13.74 21.26
C TRP A 170 -24.39 -13.89 20.30
N LEU A 171 -25.13 -14.95 20.43
CA LEU A 171 -26.42 -15.16 19.74
C LEU A 171 -27.51 -15.51 20.73
N ASN A 172 -28.57 -14.71 20.77
CA ASN A 172 -29.73 -14.93 21.68
C ASN A 172 -29.34 -15.10 23.16
N GLY A 173 -28.27 -14.41 23.61
CA GLY A 173 -27.76 -14.50 24.98
C GLY A 173 -26.86 -15.71 25.25
N LYS A 174 -26.49 -16.45 24.24
CA LYS A 174 -25.49 -17.53 24.33
C LYS A 174 -24.19 -17.10 23.67
N LEU A 175 -23.10 -17.27 24.40
CA LEU A 175 -21.75 -16.99 23.88
C LEU A 175 -21.40 -18.01 22.80
N LEU A 176 -21.12 -17.54 21.61
CA LEU A 176 -20.63 -18.37 20.49
C LEU A 176 -19.12 -18.59 20.58
N GLY A 177 -18.37 -17.55 20.96
CA GLY A 177 -16.93 -17.61 21.11
C GLY A 177 -16.26 -16.24 21.15
N HIS A 178 -14.95 -16.24 20.99
CA HIS A 178 -14.08 -15.08 21.11
C HIS A 178 -13.29 -14.85 19.83
N ILE A 179 -13.01 -13.57 19.54
CA ILE A 179 -12.07 -13.14 18.49
C ILE A 179 -10.99 -12.30 19.18
N ALA A 180 -9.74 -12.43 18.78
CA ALA A 180 -8.64 -11.65 19.33
C ALA A 180 -7.58 -11.30 18.28
N GLY A 181 -7.12 -10.03 18.30
CA GLY A 181 -6.27 -9.45 17.28
C GLY A 181 -7.09 -8.95 16.08
N ALA A 182 -6.63 -7.89 15.43
CA ALA A 182 -7.40 -7.21 14.40
C ALA A 182 -7.58 -8.03 13.12
N PHE A 183 -6.72 -9.03 12.85
CA PHE A 183 -6.56 -9.65 11.54
C PHE A 183 -6.99 -11.12 11.48
N GLN A 184 -7.46 -11.69 12.58
CA GLN A 184 -7.96 -13.06 12.65
C GLN A 184 -9.45 -13.12 12.35
N ARG A 185 -9.86 -14.10 11.52
CA ARG A 185 -11.27 -14.41 11.29
C ARG A 185 -11.91 -15.08 12.52
N GLY A 186 -13.21 -14.85 12.71
CA GLY A 186 -14.06 -15.62 13.63
C GLY A 186 -15.09 -16.43 12.84
N GLU A 187 -15.13 -17.76 13.05
CA GLU A 187 -16.09 -18.65 12.42
C GLU A 187 -16.86 -19.43 13.50
N PHE A 188 -18.18 -19.22 13.60
CA PHE A 188 -18.99 -19.74 14.69
C PHE A 188 -20.17 -20.54 14.16
N ASP A 189 -20.36 -21.77 14.67
CA ASP A 189 -21.60 -22.53 14.44
C ASP A 189 -22.75 -21.93 15.27
N ALA A 190 -23.61 -21.23 14.59
CA ALA A 190 -24.79 -20.58 15.18
C ALA A 190 -26.00 -21.56 15.33
N THR A 191 -25.97 -22.71 14.62
CA THR A 191 -27.08 -23.64 14.49
C THR A 191 -27.75 -24.00 15.83
N PRO A 192 -26.98 -24.35 16.89
CA PRO A 192 -27.59 -24.81 18.15
C PRO A 192 -28.32 -23.71 18.92
N PHE A 193 -28.09 -22.44 18.60
CA PHE A 193 -28.54 -21.27 19.36
C PHE A 193 -29.61 -20.45 18.63
N LEU A 194 -30.03 -20.91 17.43
CA LEU A 194 -31.04 -20.24 16.64
C LEU A 194 -32.45 -20.51 17.14
N LYS A 195 -33.32 -19.50 17.07
CA LYS A 195 -34.77 -19.60 17.31
C LYS A 195 -35.48 -19.86 15.99
N SER A 196 -36.23 -20.95 15.92
CA SER A 196 -37.05 -21.26 14.76
C SER A 196 -38.25 -20.30 14.66
N GLY A 197 -38.43 -19.68 13.48
CA GLY A 197 -39.58 -18.82 13.17
C GLY A 197 -39.62 -17.47 13.91
N GLY A 198 -38.53 -17.05 14.57
CA GLY A 198 -38.42 -15.81 15.28
C GLY A 198 -37.22 -14.93 14.89
N GLU A 199 -37.19 -13.74 15.49
CA GLU A 199 -36.05 -12.85 15.36
C GLU A 199 -34.90 -13.35 16.26
N ASN A 200 -33.70 -13.44 15.68
CA ASN A 200 -32.48 -13.78 16.37
C ASN A 200 -31.66 -12.52 16.62
N ILE A 201 -31.08 -12.39 17.81
CA ILE A 201 -30.29 -11.24 18.19
C ILE A 201 -28.81 -11.64 18.20
N LEU A 202 -28.06 -11.15 17.22
CA LEU A 202 -26.62 -11.20 17.22
C LEU A 202 -26.09 -9.98 17.98
N ALA A 203 -25.19 -10.19 18.93
CA ALA A 203 -24.52 -9.11 19.65
C ALA A 203 -23.03 -9.37 19.75
N VAL A 204 -22.25 -8.31 19.63
CA VAL A 204 -20.80 -8.35 19.69
C VAL A 204 -20.32 -7.33 20.72
N HIS A 205 -19.65 -7.80 21.76
CA HIS A 205 -19.01 -6.96 22.78
C HIS A 205 -17.56 -6.80 22.41
N ILE A 206 -17.14 -5.60 22.07
CA ILE A 206 -15.77 -5.29 21.64
C ILE A 206 -15.00 -4.64 22.80
N PHE A 207 -13.82 -5.16 23.06
CA PHE A 207 -12.87 -4.67 24.06
C PHE A 207 -11.69 -4.00 23.35
N PRO A 208 -11.31 -2.79 23.74
CA PRO A 208 -10.13 -2.12 23.21
C PRO A 208 -8.83 -2.77 23.68
N PRO A 209 -7.69 -2.44 23.07
CA PRO A 209 -6.37 -2.72 23.64
C PRO A 209 -6.25 -2.09 25.04
N ARG A 210 -5.64 -2.79 25.98
CA ARG A 210 -5.39 -2.24 27.34
C ARG A 210 -4.34 -1.12 27.32
N ASN A 211 -3.39 -1.22 26.40
CA ASN A 211 -2.32 -0.26 26.20
C ASN A 211 -2.41 0.33 24.77
N PRO A 212 -3.40 1.24 24.52
CA PRO A 212 -3.71 1.73 23.17
C PRO A 212 -2.71 2.77 22.64
N GLY A 213 -1.53 2.92 23.26
CA GLY A 213 -0.56 3.94 22.89
C GLY A 213 -0.92 5.35 23.37
N ILE A 214 0.01 6.28 23.17
CA ILE A 214 -0.14 7.70 23.52
C ILE A 214 0.37 8.50 22.34
N PRO A 215 -0.48 9.20 21.56
CA PRO A 215 -0.05 10.00 20.43
C PRO A 215 0.73 11.23 20.84
N GLN A 216 1.69 11.64 20.03
CA GLN A 216 2.34 12.95 20.08
C GLN A 216 1.95 13.72 18.83
N GLU A 217 1.24 14.83 19.05
CA GLU A 217 0.74 15.66 17.97
C GLU A 217 1.77 16.74 17.63
N GLU A 218 2.18 16.81 16.38
CA GLU A 218 3.19 17.76 15.94
C GLU A 218 2.66 19.18 15.85
N SER A 219 3.49 20.17 16.24
CA SER A 219 3.21 21.59 16.14
C SER A 219 4.49 22.37 15.87
N SER A 220 4.40 23.68 15.65
CA SER A 220 5.58 24.55 15.56
C SER A 220 6.47 24.57 16.81
N LYS A 221 5.96 24.05 17.95
CA LYS A 221 6.65 24.01 19.26
C LYS A 221 7.22 22.63 19.59
N THR A 222 6.77 21.58 18.95
CA THR A 222 7.22 20.22 19.20
C THR A 222 7.20 19.40 17.90
N ASN A 223 8.15 18.49 17.74
CA ASN A 223 8.19 17.57 16.62
C ASN A 223 7.27 16.35 16.86
N ALA A 224 7.18 15.46 15.86
CA ALA A 224 6.42 14.23 15.95
C ALA A 224 6.96 13.24 17.02
N GLY A 225 8.12 13.53 17.62
CA GLY A 225 8.76 12.64 18.59
C GLY A 225 9.19 11.31 17.97
N PRO A 226 9.41 10.29 18.81
CA PRO A 226 9.72 8.96 18.29
C PRO A 226 8.49 8.38 17.58
N ASN A 227 8.44 8.50 16.25
CA ASN A 227 7.38 7.96 15.39
C ASN A 227 5.95 8.25 15.87
N GLY A 228 5.67 9.50 16.22
CA GLY A 228 4.34 9.95 16.57
C GLY A 228 3.86 9.62 17.99
N GLY A 229 4.74 9.13 18.89
CA GLY A 229 4.40 8.89 20.28
C GLY A 229 4.69 7.49 20.78
N GLN A 230 3.97 7.03 21.81
CA GLN A 230 4.09 5.67 22.33
C GLN A 230 3.14 4.74 21.59
N LEU A 231 3.69 3.64 21.04
CA LEU A 231 2.93 2.63 20.33
C LEU A 231 2.18 1.68 21.27
N CYS A 232 1.15 1.03 20.75
CA CYS A 232 0.41 -0.04 21.43
C CYS A 232 1.28 -1.28 21.64
N LEU A 233 1.22 -1.84 22.84
CA LEU A 233 1.94 -3.08 23.19
C LEU A 233 1.06 -4.33 23.05
N ASP A 234 -0.23 -4.17 22.80
CA ASP A 234 -1.22 -5.26 22.76
C ASP A 234 -1.45 -5.81 21.32
N GLY A 235 -0.50 -5.61 20.40
CA GLY A 235 -0.65 -6.12 19.03
C GLY A 235 -1.04 -7.61 18.95
N PRO A 236 -1.56 -8.06 17.77
CA PRO A 236 -1.61 -7.33 16.50
C PRO A 236 -2.82 -6.40 16.38
N THR A 237 -2.55 -5.13 16.06
CA THR A 237 -3.54 -4.08 15.79
C THR A 237 -3.00 -3.10 14.75
N PHE A 238 -3.72 -2.01 14.47
CA PHE A 238 -3.30 -0.95 13.55
C PHE A 238 -2.30 -0.03 14.24
N ILE A 239 -1.04 -0.07 13.83
CA ILE A 239 0.05 0.71 14.43
C ILE A 239 -0.07 2.19 14.10
N SER A 240 -0.35 2.54 12.84
CA SER A 240 -0.45 3.94 12.42
C SER A 240 -1.62 4.68 13.07
N SER A 241 -2.67 3.99 13.52
CA SER A 241 -3.80 4.63 14.19
C SER A 241 -3.47 5.16 15.60
N GLU A 242 -2.30 4.83 16.13
CA GLU A 242 -1.84 5.24 17.46
C GLU A 242 -1.16 6.62 17.47
N GLY A 243 -1.02 7.26 16.30
CA GLY A 243 -0.30 8.50 16.08
C GLY A 243 1.09 8.22 15.52
N TRP A 244 1.14 7.71 14.30
CA TRP A 244 2.39 7.52 13.58
C TRP A 244 2.76 8.78 12.79
N ASP A 245 4.02 8.89 12.32
CA ASP A 245 4.59 10.05 11.64
C ASP A 245 3.65 10.76 10.65
N TRP A 246 2.91 10.00 9.83
CA TRP A 246 2.05 10.55 8.77
C TRP A 246 0.55 10.41 9.03
N VAL A 247 0.14 9.83 10.15
CA VAL A 247 -1.27 9.67 10.57
C VAL A 247 -1.42 10.14 12.01
N PRO A 248 -2.35 11.05 12.33
CA PRO A 248 -2.56 11.49 13.69
C PRO A 248 -3.13 10.36 14.55
N GLY A 249 -3.08 10.50 15.86
CA GLY A 249 -3.73 9.58 16.78
C GLY A 249 -5.23 9.47 16.49
N ILE A 250 -5.66 8.39 15.84
CA ILE A 250 -7.07 8.11 15.55
C ILE A 250 -7.76 7.73 16.87
N ARG A 251 -8.77 8.50 17.26
CA ARG A 251 -9.26 8.55 18.66
C ARG A 251 -9.87 7.25 19.17
N ASP A 252 -10.37 6.39 18.31
CA ASP A 252 -10.83 5.05 18.67
C ASP A 252 -9.78 3.95 18.40
N ARG A 253 -8.60 4.26 17.86
CA ARG A 253 -7.59 3.28 17.41
C ARG A 253 -8.17 2.23 16.46
N ASN A 254 -9.10 2.65 15.62
CA ASN A 254 -9.84 1.79 14.68
C ASN A 254 -10.58 0.60 15.34
N ILE A 255 -11.06 0.74 16.58
CA ILE A 255 -11.86 -0.26 17.25
C ILE A 255 -13.19 -0.43 16.50
N GLY A 256 -13.59 -1.67 16.22
CA GLY A 256 -14.86 -1.94 15.56
C GLY A 256 -14.89 -3.23 14.76
N ILE A 257 -16.01 -3.48 14.10
CA ILE A 257 -16.19 -4.55 13.10
C ILE A 257 -15.73 -3.99 11.77
N TRP A 258 -14.43 -4.02 11.51
CA TRP A 258 -13.83 -3.30 10.40
C TRP A 258 -13.81 -4.05 9.07
N GLN A 259 -14.16 -5.34 9.08
CA GLN A 259 -14.36 -6.15 7.88
C GLN A 259 -15.76 -6.78 7.85
N ASP A 260 -16.08 -7.46 6.75
CA ASP A 260 -17.38 -8.08 6.51
C ASP A 260 -17.81 -9.05 7.60
N VAL A 261 -19.11 -9.06 7.87
CA VAL A 261 -19.81 -10.12 8.63
C VAL A 261 -20.74 -10.86 7.67
N ARG A 262 -20.67 -12.19 7.70
CA ARG A 262 -21.45 -13.03 6.79
C ARG A 262 -22.20 -14.14 7.52
N LEU A 263 -23.36 -14.49 6.98
CA LEU A 263 -24.11 -15.67 7.34
C LEU A 263 -23.95 -16.69 6.22
N LYS A 264 -23.50 -17.91 6.58
CA LYS A 264 -23.27 -19.01 5.65
C LYS A 264 -24.12 -20.21 6.02
N LEU A 265 -24.72 -20.86 5.03
CA LEU A 265 -25.52 -22.07 5.15
C LEU A 265 -24.74 -23.26 4.58
N THR A 266 -24.75 -24.42 5.30
CA THR A 266 -24.11 -25.64 4.80
C THR A 266 -24.99 -26.88 5.08
N ASP A 267 -24.85 -27.90 4.27
CA ASP A 267 -25.50 -29.22 4.49
C ASP A 267 -24.57 -30.16 5.28
N GLY A 268 -23.86 -29.63 6.26
CA GLY A 268 -23.00 -30.40 7.18
C GLY A 268 -21.58 -30.69 6.66
N VAL A 269 -21.17 -30.10 5.54
CA VAL A 269 -19.80 -30.22 5.02
C VAL A 269 -19.31 -28.87 4.55
N SER A 270 -18.07 -28.50 4.91
CA SER A 270 -17.43 -27.22 4.57
C SER A 270 -16.09 -27.39 3.88
N ILE A 271 -15.72 -26.39 3.06
CA ILE A 271 -14.44 -26.20 2.43
C ILE A 271 -13.64 -25.14 3.22
N ILE A 272 -12.44 -25.50 3.68
CA ILE A 272 -11.62 -24.63 4.52
C ILE A 272 -10.29 -24.39 3.84
N ASP A 273 -9.86 -23.12 3.78
CA ASP A 273 -8.56 -22.60 3.36
C ASP A 273 -7.99 -23.24 2.08
N PRO A 274 -8.74 -23.23 0.96
CA PRO A 274 -8.22 -23.78 -0.30
C PRO A 274 -6.98 -23.01 -0.77
N GLN A 275 -6.03 -23.75 -1.34
CA GLN A 275 -4.80 -23.21 -1.95
C GLN A 275 -4.63 -23.74 -3.37
N VAL A 276 -4.26 -22.88 -4.30
CA VAL A 276 -3.85 -23.22 -5.66
C VAL A 276 -2.36 -22.91 -5.82
N ILE A 277 -1.57 -23.92 -6.16
CA ILE A 277 -0.14 -23.80 -6.43
C ILE A 277 0.06 -23.99 -7.93
N ALA A 278 0.71 -23.04 -8.58
CA ALA A 278 1.06 -23.07 -9.99
C ALA A 278 2.58 -23.31 -10.12
N ASP A 279 2.97 -24.45 -10.66
CA ASP A 279 4.35 -24.88 -10.84
C ASP A 279 4.66 -24.83 -12.35
N LEU A 280 5.57 -23.93 -12.74
CA LEU A 280 6.05 -23.74 -14.12
C LEU A 280 7.41 -24.43 -14.29
N PRO A 281 7.66 -25.19 -15.38
CA PRO A 281 8.96 -25.79 -15.63
C PRO A 281 9.97 -24.75 -16.13
N LEU A 282 10.24 -23.73 -15.33
CA LEU A 282 11.09 -22.60 -15.72
C LEU A 282 12.46 -23.04 -16.25
N PRO A 283 12.98 -22.41 -17.30
CA PRO A 283 12.50 -21.17 -17.95
C PRO A 283 11.36 -21.36 -18.97
N ASP A 284 10.88 -22.59 -19.20
CA ASP A 284 9.75 -22.85 -20.09
C ASP A 284 8.43 -22.50 -19.40
N THR A 285 7.67 -21.60 -20.01
CA THR A 285 6.35 -21.14 -19.53
C THR A 285 5.20 -21.64 -20.40
N THR A 286 5.46 -22.58 -21.32
CA THR A 286 4.44 -23.12 -22.24
C THR A 286 3.50 -24.12 -21.58
N SER A 287 3.78 -24.52 -20.34
CA SER A 287 2.87 -25.36 -19.54
C SER A 287 2.95 -25.02 -18.07
N VAL A 288 1.89 -25.32 -17.31
CA VAL A 288 1.85 -25.21 -15.85
C VAL A 288 1.21 -26.46 -15.27
N SER A 289 1.74 -26.94 -14.14
CA SER A 289 1.12 -28.00 -13.34
C SER A 289 0.44 -27.37 -12.13
N LEU A 290 -0.88 -27.53 -12.01
CA LEU A 290 -1.62 -27.03 -10.86
C LEU A 290 -1.71 -28.09 -9.77
N THR A 291 -1.53 -27.67 -8.52
CA THR A 291 -1.85 -28.45 -7.32
C THR A 291 -2.87 -27.69 -6.51
N ILE A 292 -3.98 -28.35 -6.13
CA ILE A 292 -5.05 -27.76 -5.33
C ILE A 292 -5.08 -28.50 -4.00
N LYS A 293 -4.95 -27.75 -2.91
CA LYS A 293 -5.04 -28.27 -1.53
C LYS A 293 -6.22 -27.63 -0.83
N SER A 294 -6.94 -28.38 -0.01
CA SER A 294 -8.00 -27.83 0.86
C SER A 294 -8.28 -28.78 2.01
N ILE A 295 -8.82 -28.27 3.10
CA ILE A 295 -9.39 -29.08 4.16
C ILE A 295 -10.88 -29.20 3.89
N ILE A 296 -11.39 -30.44 3.89
CA ILE A 296 -12.82 -30.74 3.81
C ILE A 296 -13.25 -31.23 5.20
N GLN A 297 -14.19 -30.54 5.79
CA GLN A 297 -14.66 -30.81 7.14
C GLN A 297 -16.11 -31.30 7.14
N ASN A 298 -16.35 -32.45 7.73
CA ASN A 298 -17.69 -32.89 8.08
C ASN A 298 -18.08 -32.29 9.44
N THR A 299 -19.01 -31.35 9.46
CA THR A 299 -19.51 -30.69 10.67
C THR A 299 -20.71 -31.40 11.31
N SER A 300 -21.15 -32.52 10.72
CA SER A 300 -22.31 -33.27 11.16
C SER A 300 -21.96 -34.49 12.03
N ALA A 301 -22.93 -34.96 12.83
CA ALA A 301 -22.81 -36.16 13.66
C ALA A 301 -22.94 -37.47 12.87
N ARG A 302 -22.95 -37.45 11.54
CA ARG A 302 -23.12 -38.62 10.67
C ARG A 302 -21.89 -38.79 9.76
N SER A 303 -21.62 -40.03 9.39
CA SER A 303 -20.66 -40.30 8.31
C SER A 303 -21.28 -39.92 6.97
N ASN A 304 -20.53 -39.20 6.16
CA ASN A 304 -21.03 -38.68 4.89
C ASN A 304 -20.14 -39.12 3.73
N GLN A 305 -20.75 -39.43 2.59
CA GLN A 305 -20.06 -39.53 1.31
C GLN A 305 -19.90 -38.13 0.72
N ILE A 306 -18.67 -37.76 0.46
CA ILE A 306 -18.30 -36.43 0.00
C ILE A 306 -17.89 -36.49 -1.47
N THR A 307 -18.43 -35.58 -2.26
CA THR A 307 -17.95 -35.33 -3.62
C THR A 307 -17.45 -33.90 -3.71
N VAL A 308 -16.14 -33.74 -3.93
CA VAL A 308 -15.51 -32.43 -4.22
C VAL A 308 -15.37 -32.29 -5.72
N THR A 309 -15.90 -31.22 -6.29
CA THR A 309 -15.79 -30.90 -7.73
C THR A 309 -15.10 -29.54 -7.87
N GLY A 310 -14.07 -29.48 -8.71
CA GLY A 310 -13.39 -28.24 -9.07
C GLY A 310 -13.56 -27.92 -10.55
N ARG A 311 -13.78 -26.63 -10.88
CA ARG A 311 -13.86 -26.11 -12.25
C ARG A 311 -12.96 -24.93 -12.44
N ILE A 312 -12.13 -24.96 -13.50
CA ILE A 312 -11.27 -23.85 -13.94
C ILE A 312 -11.48 -23.70 -15.44
N ASP A 313 -12.11 -22.61 -15.89
CA ASP A 313 -12.53 -22.41 -17.28
C ASP A 313 -13.29 -23.65 -17.81
N GLN A 314 -12.72 -24.41 -18.75
CA GLN A 314 -13.31 -25.65 -19.30
C GLN A 314 -12.80 -26.92 -18.61
N ILE A 315 -11.95 -26.79 -17.62
CA ILE A 315 -11.35 -27.91 -16.90
C ILE A 315 -12.28 -28.29 -15.75
N GLU A 316 -12.65 -29.57 -15.68
CA GLU A 316 -13.42 -30.12 -14.54
C GLU A 316 -12.70 -31.35 -14.00
N PHE A 317 -12.70 -31.49 -12.68
CA PHE A 317 -12.18 -32.66 -11.96
C PHE A 317 -13.02 -32.89 -10.71
N SER A 318 -13.06 -34.17 -10.27
CA SER A 318 -13.88 -34.54 -9.11
C SER A 318 -13.22 -35.66 -8.31
N LYS A 319 -13.36 -35.61 -6.98
CA LYS A 319 -12.89 -36.61 -6.03
C LYS A 319 -13.99 -37.00 -5.06
N MET A 320 -14.18 -38.32 -4.90
CA MET A 320 -15.16 -38.87 -3.99
C MET A 320 -14.48 -39.63 -2.84
N PHE A 321 -14.94 -39.43 -1.61
CA PHE A 321 -14.44 -40.13 -0.43
C PHE A 321 -15.46 -40.07 0.71
N TYR A 322 -15.21 -40.80 1.81
CA TYR A 322 -16.05 -40.79 3.00
C TYR A 322 -15.35 -40.02 4.14
N LEU A 323 -16.12 -39.24 4.89
CA LEU A 323 -15.71 -38.64 6.16
C LEU A 323 -16.57 -39.19 7.31
N LYS A 324 -15.90 -39.51 8.42
CA LYS A 324 -16.56 -39.83 9.70
C LYS A 324 -17.24 -38.60 10.28
N PRO A 325 -18.10 -38.76 11.31
CA PRO A 325 -18.62 -37.61 12.06
C PRO A 325 -17.48 -36.70 12.55
N TYR A 326 -17.65 -35.40 12.32
CA TYR A 326 -16.71 -34.33 12.75
C TYR A 326 -15.25 -34.48 12.23
N GLU A 327 -15.02 -35.35 11.23
CA GLU A 327 -13.70 -35.53 10.62
C GLU A 327 -13.34 -34.37 9.71
N SER A 328 -12.11 -33.87 9.85
CA SER A 328 -11.46 -32.96 8.90
C SER A 328 -10.37 -33.70 8.15
N ARG A 329 -10.33 -33.55 6.82
CA ARG A 329 -9.32 -34.21 5.95
C ARG A 329 -8.75 -33.22 4.96
N THR A 330 -7.43 -33.12 4.96
CA THR A 330 -6.72 -32.40 3.90
C THR A 330 -6.76 -33.25 2.62
N ILE A 331 -7.26 -32.68 1.55
CA ILE A 331 -7.19 -33.24 0.20
C ILE A 331 -6.11 -32.51 -0.60
N THR A 332 -5.44 -33.26 -1.46
CA THR A 332 -4.52 -32.72 -2.47
C THR A 332 -4.92 -33.30 -3.81
N LEU A 333 -5.10 -32.41 -4.80
CA LEU A 333 -5.44 -32.77 -6.16
C LEU A 333 -4.29 -32.28 -7.05
N THR A 334 -3.60 -33.17 -7.74
CA THR A 334 -2.39 -32.88 -8.51
C THR A 334 -2.60 -33.18 -9.99
N SER A 335 -1.74 -32.59 -10.84
CA SER A 335 -1.72 -32.90 -12.29
C SER A 335 -1.33 -34.35 -12.61
N GLN A 336 -0.74 -35.10 -11.67
CA GLN A 336 -0.45 -36.54 -11.82
C GLN A 336 -1.72 -37.37 -11.64
N GLU A 337 -2.56 -37.02 -10.67
CA GLU A 337 -3.86 -37.70 -10.44
C GLU A 337 -4.93 -37.22 -11.44
N TYR A 338 -4.89 -35.92 -11.82
CA TYR A 338 -5.81 -35.25 -12.75
C TYR A 338 -5.02 -34.61 -13.88
N PRO A 339 -4.73 -35.30 -15.00
CA PRO A 339 -3.87 -34.77 -16.08
C PRO A 339 -4.35 -33.42 -16.67
N GLN A 340 -5.65 -33.15 -16.62
CA GLN A 340 -6.22 -31.86 -17.06
C GLN A 340 -5.76 -30.66 -16.21
N LEU A 341 -5.23 -30.86 -15.01
CA LEU A 341 -4.58 -29.80 -14.20
C LEU A 341 -3.20 -29.41 -14.74
N LYS A 342 -2.72 -30.08 -15.78
CA LYS A 342 -1.58 -29.65 -16.57
C LYS A 342 -2.07 -28.80 -17.75
N ILE A 343 -2.01 -27.48 -17.62
CA ILE A 343 -2.51 -26.54 -18.62
C ILE A 343 -1.40 -26.23 -19.61
N LYS A 344 -1.67 -26.34 -20.93
CA LYS A 344 -0.76 -25.92 -22.00
C LYS A 344 -1.03 -24.47 -22.38
N ASN A 345 0.04 -23.68 -22.63
CA ASN A 345 0.00 -22.27 -22.99
C ASN A 345 -0.90 -21.46 -22.03
N PRO A 346 -0.62 -21.49 -20.71
CA PRO A 346 -1.44 -20.79 -19.74
C PRO A 346 -1.38 -19.27 -19.93
N ARG A 347 -2.46 -18.58 -19.58
CA ARG A 347 -2.44 -17.13 -19.42
C ARG A 347 -1.64 -16.82 -18.15
N LEU A 348 -0.47 -16.17 -18.33
CA LEU A 348 0.41 -15.86 -17.20
C LEU A 348 -0.01 -14.56 -16.54
N TRP A 349 0.10 -14.52 -15.22
CA TRP A 349 0.04 -13.27 -14.48
C TRP A 349 1.40 -12.56 -14.50
N TRP A 350 1.38 -11.27 -14.79
CA TRP A 350 2.58 -10.44 -14.83
C TRP A 350 2.36 -9.13 -14.06
N PRO A 351 3.40 -8.60 -13.41
CA PRO A 351 3.35 -7.25 -12.86
C PRO A 351 3.29 -6.20 -13.96
N ASN A 352 2.75 -5.02 -13.58
CA ASN A 352 2.59 -3.87 -14.47
C ASN A 352 3.91 -3.54 -15.19
N GLY A 353 3.85 -3.29 -16.50
CA GLY A 353 5.02 -3.03 -17.35
C GLY A 353 5.69 -4.27 -17.95
N TYR A 354 5.41 -5.47 -17.43
CA TYR A 354 5.99 -6.74 -17.93
C TYR A 354 4.99 -7.60 -18.72
N GLY A 355 3.71 -7.42 -18.53
CA GLY A 355 2.66 -8.15 -19.22
C GLY A 355 1.27 -7.85 -18.68
N ARG A 356 0.32 -8.74 -18.93
CA ARG A 356 -1.04 -8.64 -18.41
C ARG A 356 -1.17 -9.36 -17.08
N PRO A 357 -1.88 -8.83 -16.10
CA PRO A 357 -2.16 -9.51 -14.83
C PRO A 357 -3.36 -10.47 -15.01
N GLU A 358 -3.16 -11.54 -15.77
CA GLU A 358 -4.23 -12.51 -16.10
C GLU A 358 -4.57 -13.37 -14.88
N LEU A 359 -5.86 -13.50 -14.62
CA LEU A 359 -6.37 -14.27 -13.49
C LEU A 359 -7.30 -15.38 -13.95
N TYR A 360 -7.24 -16.50 -13.23
CA TYR A 360 -8.17 -17.61 -13.32
C TYR A 360 -9.12 -17.62 -12.13
N LYS A 361 -10.21 -18.38 -12.27
CA LYS A 361 -11.15 -18.68 -11.19
C LYS A 361 -11.27 -20.19 -11.04
N LEU A 362 -10.95 -20.69 -9.85
CA LEU A 362 -11.31 -22.03 -9.44
C LEU A 362 -12.66 -21.94 -8.69
N ASN A 363 -13.68 -22.58 -9.23
CA ASN A 363 -14.90 -22.86 -8.48
C ASN A 363 -14.77 -24.25 -7.84
N LEU A 364 -14.68 -24.30 -6.52
CA LEU A 364 -14.58 -25.54 -5.74
C LEU A 364 -15.89 -25.76 -4.99
N GLU A 365 -16.58 -26.85 -5.30
CA GLU A 365 -17.86 -27.23 -4.72
C GLU A 365 -17.73 -28.52 -3.94
N VAL A 366 -18.47 -28.63 -2.83
CA VAL A 366 -18.62 -29.88 -2.10
C VAL A 366 -20.10 -30.28 -1.99
N LYS A 367 -20.37 -31.56 -2.31
CA LYS A 367 -21.68 -32.18 -2.14
C LYS A 367 -21.62 -33.27 -1.06
N CYS A 368 -22.70 -33.41 -0.32
CA CYS A 368 -22.87 -34.38 0.74
C CYS A 368 -23.95 -35.41 0.34
N ASN A 369 -23.60 -36.71 0.33
CA ASN A 369 -24.50 -37.84 0.03
C ASN A 369 -25.30 -37.70 -1.28
N GLY A 370 -24.69 -37.09 -2.29
CA GLY A 370 -25.34 -36.89 -3.60
C GLY A 370 -26.40 -35.76 -3.63
N ASN A 371 -26.62 -35.07 -2.52
CA ASN A 371 -27.56 -33.94 -2.43
C ASN A 371 -27.03 -32.69 -3.14
N GLY A 372 -27.68 -31.55 -2.96
CA GLY A 372 -27.25 -30.25 -3.46
C GLY A 372 -25.86 -29.82 -2.96
N ILE A 373 -25.38 -28.69 -3.42
CA ILE A 373 -24.09 -28.11 -2.99
C ILE A 373 -24.19 -27.71 -1.52
N SER A 374 -23.35 -28.33 -0.67
CA SER A 374 -23.25 -28.01 0.76
C SER A 374 -22.44 -26.74 0.97
N ASP A 375 -21.29 -26.63 0.31
CA ASP A 375 -20.41 -25.47 0.37
C ASP A 375 -19.73 -25.21 -0.97
N GLN A 376 -19.41 -23.94 -1.23
CA GLN A 376 -18.76 -23.51 -2.44
C GLN A 376 -17.74 -22.41 -2.12
N LYS A 377 -16.57 -22.49 -2.74
CA LYS A 377 -15.55 -21.43 -2.68
C LYS A 377 -15.11 -21.06 -4.10
N ILE A 378 -15.07 -19.76 -4.36
CA ILE A 378 -14.51 -19.21 -5.60
C ILE A 378 -13.15 -18.63 -5.26
N ILE A 379 -12.09 -19.21 -5.84
CA ILE A 379 -10.71 -18.81 -5.61
C ILE A 379 -10.19 -18.14 -6.88
N ARG A 380 -9.82 -16.86 -6.78
CA ARG A 380 -9.09 -16.18 -7.84
C ARG A 380 -7.60 -16.48 -7.67
N PHE A 381 -6.90 -16.77 -8.75
CA PHE A 381 -5.46 -17.02 -8.72
C PHE A 381 -4.80 -16.64 -10.05
N GLY A 382 -3.54 -16.28 -10.01
CA GLY A 382 -2.72 -16.05 -11.21
C GLY A 382 -1.76 -17.19 -11.43
N VAL A 383 -1.60 -17.62 -12.70
CA VAL A 383 -0.53 -18.55 -13.07
C VAL A 383 0.77 -17.77 -13.15
N ARG A 384 1.59 -17.90 -12.13
CA ARG A 384 2.92 -17.30 -12.01
C ARG A 384 3.78 -18.10 -11.04
N GLU A 385 5.08 -17.96 -11.17
CA GLU A 385 6.05 -18.56 -10.25
C GLU A 385 7.10 -17.54 -9.84
N PHE A 386 7.43 -17.49 -8.55
CA PHE A 386 8.47 -16.63 -8.00
C PHE A 386 9.78 -17.41 -7.81
N SER A 387 10.89 -16.77 -8.17
CA SER A 387 12.22 -17.12 -7.68
C SER A 387 12.96 -15.86 -7.22
N TYR A 388 13.98 -16.04 -6.40
CA TYR A 388 14.68 -14.92 -5.76
C TYR A 388 16.17 -15.11 -5.86
N GLU A 389 16.87 -14.04 -6.27
CA GLU A 389 18.32 -14.00 -6.19
C GLU A 389 18.74 -13.20 -4.96
N MET A 390 19.68 -13.71 -4.19
CA MET A 390 20.21 -13.07 -3.00
C MET A 390 21.59 -13.62 -2.65
N ALA A 391 22.33 -12.90 -1.81
CA ALA A 391 23.56 -13.44 -1.24
C ALA A 391 23.26 -14.17 0.07
N VAL A 392 24.00 -15.24 0.30
CA VAL A 392 23.97 -16.03 1.54
C VAL A 392 25.38 -16.33 1.99
N ALA A 393 25.57 -16.48 3.28
CA ALA A 393 26.83 -16.98 3.83
C ALA A 393 26.76 -18.52 4.00
N GLN A 394 27.82 -19.20 3.56
CA GLN A 394 28.02 -20.61 3.87
C GLN A 394 28.42 -20.77 5.33
N PRO A 395 28.42 -22.00 5.91
CA PRO A 395 28.87 -22.23 7.28
C PRO A 395 30.32 -21.77 7.57
N ASP A 396 31.17 -21.77 6.53
CA ASP A 396 32.55 -21.24 6.59
C ASP A 396 32.63 -19.71 6.39
N LYS A 397 31.47 -19.01 6.38
CA LYS A 397 31.28 -17.56 6.14
C LYS A 397 31.69 -17.07 4.75
N LYS A 398 31.97 -17.94 3.80
CA LYS A 398 32.11 -17.52 2.41
C LYS A 398 30.78 -17.09 1.84
N MET A 399 30.82 -16.01 1.06
CA MET A 399 29.64 -15.47 0.40
C MET A 399 29.33 -16.25 -0.87
N TRP A 400 28.06 -16.41 -1.12
CA TRP A 400 27.54 -17.09 -2.30
C TRP A 400 26.27 -16.39 -2.79
N ARG A 401 26.25 -15.91 -4.03
CA ARG A 401 25.03 -15.40 -4.67
C ARG A 401 24.29 -16.55 -5.31
N ILE A 402 23.06 -16.74 -4.88
CA ILE A 402 22.20 -17.85 -5.28
C ILE A 402 20.88 -17.35 -5.89
N GLU A 403 20.25 -18.21 -6.70
CA GLU A 403 18.82 -18.18 -6.96
C GLU A 403 18.17 -19.38 -6.27
N PHE A 404 17.01 -19.15 -5.66
CA PHE A 404 16.18 -20.21 -5.10
C PHE A 404 14.71 -20.02 -5.46
N ASN A 405 14.00 -21.14 -5.50
CA ASN A 405 12.58 -21.20 -5.79
C ASN A 405 11.86 -21.84 -4.59
N PRO A 406 10.94 -21.13 -3.91
CA PRO A 406 10.22 -21.66 -2.75
C PRO A 406 9.39 -22.93 -3.06
N ILE A 407 8.81 -23.03 -4.27
CA ILE A 407 8.04 -24.25 -4.65
C ILE A 407 8.92 -25.48 -4.62
N GLN A 408 10.15 -25.39 -5.11
CA GLN A 408 11.11 -26.50 -5.12
C GLN A 408 11.58 -26.90 -3.72
N SER A 409 11.60 -25.94 -2.80
CA SER A 409 11.99 -26.16 -1.41
C SER A 409 10.83 -26.48 -0.47
N ALA A 410 9.61 -26.66 -0.98
CA ALA A 410 8.35 -26.77 -0.25
C ALA A 410 8.45 -27.35 1.16
N GLY A 411 8.16 -26.55 2.19
CA GLY A 411 8.23 -26.95 3.60
C GLY A 411 9.64 -27.03 4.22
N LYS A 412 10.72 -26.76 3.46
CA LYS A 412 12.08 -26.74 3.99
C LYS A 412 12.54 -25.31 4.28
N VAL A 413 13.04 -25.07 5.47
CA VAL A 413 13.74 -23.84 5.84
C VAL A 413 15.17 -23.93 5.35
N LEU A 414 15.58 -23.03 4.46
CA LEU A 414 16.92 -23.02 3.86
C LEU A 414 17.87 -22.04 4.55
N PHE A 415 17.35 -21.00 5.18
CA PHE A 415 18.13 -19.89 5.69
C PHE A 415 17.95 -19.73 7.20
N ASN A 416 19.07 -19.51 7.88
CA ASN A 416 19.09 -19.06 9.26
C ASN A 416 19.17 -17.52 9.25
N ASN A 417 18.08 -16.90 9.65
CA ASN A 417 17.92 -15.45 9.66
C ASN A 417 18.39 -14.81 10.99
N ILE A 418 18.72 -15.62 12.00
CA ILE A 418 19.19 -15.18 13.32
C ILE A 418 20.69 -14.95 13.29
N ASP A 419 21.45 -15.95 12.79
CA ASP A 419 22.90 -15.86 12.62
C ASP A 419 23.21 -15.21 11.27
N ARG A 420 23.38 -13.89 11.28
CA ARG A 420 23.60 -13.05 10.11
C ARG A 420 25.07 -12.67 9.99
N VAL A 421 25.55 -12.53 8.77
CA VAL A 421 26.92 -12.05 8.51
C VAL A 421 26.85 -10.59 8.05
N ASP A 422 27.58 -9.71 8.76
CA ASP A 422 27.73 -8.30 8.42
C ASP A 422 28.67 -8.15 7.22
N MET A 423 28.21 -7.42 6.19
CA MET A 423 28.98 -7.11 4.97
C MET A 423 29.91 -5.89 5.14
N GLY A 424 29.87 -5.21 6.30
CA GLY A 424 30.71 -4.05 6.62
C GLY A 424 30.18 -2.71 6.09
N ASN A 425 29.01 -2.67 5.46
CA ASN A 425 28.38 -1.45 4.93
C ASN A 425 26.96 -1.22 5.49
N GLY A 426 26.63 -1.86 6.62
CA GLY A 426 25.28 -1.84 7.19
C GLY A 426 24.31 -2.83 6.55
N THR A 427 24.75 -3.61 5.57
CA THR A 427 24.00 -4.70 4.95
C THR A 427 24.39 -6.03 5.56
N PHE A 428 23.40 -6.89 5.79
CA PHE A 428 23.58 -8.25 6.32
C PHE A 428 23.08 -9.28 5.31
N VAL A 429 23.58 -10.52 5.46
CA VAL A 429 23.12 -11.68 4.70
C VAL A 429 22.83 -12.84 5.65
N PRO A 430 21.82 -13.71 5.35
CA PRO A 430 21.54 -14.87 6.17
C PRO A 430 22.58 -15.96 5.95
N GLN A 431 22.71 -16.90 6.91
CA GLN A 431 23.47 -18.11 6.72
C GLN A 431 22.60 -19.23 6.14
N LEU A 432 23.19 -20.10 5.33
CA LEU A 432 22.56 -21.38 5.01
C LEU A 432 22.47 -22.26 6.25
N VAL A 433 21.32 -22.89 6.49
CA VAL A 433 21.24 -23.93 7.53
C VAL A 433 22.11 -25.11 7.14
N SER A 434 22.73 -25.77 8.12
CA SER A 434 23.63 -26.92 7.85
C SER A 434 22.93 -28.09 7.15
N SER A 435 21.62 -28.20 7.27
CA SER A 435 20.77 -29.19 6.62
C SER A 435 20.24 -28.76 5.24
N ALA A 436 20.60 -27.55 4.76
CA ALA A 436 20.15 -27.10 3.43
C ALA A 436 20.66 -28.03 2.33
N ASP A 437 19.75 -28.42 1.45
CA ASP A 437 20.09 -29.23 0.29
C ASP A 437 20.61 -28.30 -0.84
N PRO A 438 21.90 -28.38 -1.20
CA PRO A 438 22.47 -27.53 -2.22
C PRO A 438 21.82 -27.68 -3.62
N SER A 439 21.15 -28.79 -3.89
CA SER A 439 20.45 -29.02 -5.16
C SER A 439 19.22 -28.13 -5.33
N LEU A 440 18.70 -27.53 -4.27
CA LEU A 440 17.61 -26.55 -4.27
C LEU A 440 18.07 -25.13 -4.57
N LEU A 441 19.38 -24.91 -4.72
CA LEU A 441 20.01 -23.61 -4.90
C LEU A 441 20.78 -23.59 -6.22
N THR A 442 20.49 -22.59 -7.04
CA THR A 442 21.25 -22.34 -8.27
C THR A 442 22.33 -21.30 -7.99
N SER A 443 23.59 -21.62 -8.23
CA SER A 443 24.68 -20.67 -8.12
C SER A 443 24.60 -19.67 -9.28
N ILE A 444 24.51 -18.37 -8.93
CA ILE A 444 24.55 -17.27 -9.91
C ILE A 444 26.00 -16.82 -10.10
N ASP A 445 26.65 -16.48 -9.00
CA ASP A 445 28.05 -16.03 -9.00
C ASP A 445 28.67 -16.27 -7.61
N LYS A 446 29.71 -17.10 -7.56
CA LYS A 446 30.39 -17.46 -6.31
C LYS A 446 31.28 -16.33 -5.78
N ASP A 447 31.67 -15.41 -6.66
CA ASP A 447 32.58 -14.31 -6.34
C ASP A 447 31.87 -12.96 -6.27
N SER A 448 30.56 -12.92 -6.50
CA SER A 448 29.77 -11.69 -6.49
C SER A 448 29.65 -11.11 -5.08
N LYS A 449 30.05 -9.87 -4.97
CA LYS A 449 29.87 -9.06 -3.75
C LYS A 449 28.54 -8.32 -3.70
N ASN A 450 27.63 -8.55 -4.68
CA ASN A 450 26.31 -7.94 -4.69
C ASN A 450 25.36 -8.73 -3.76
N PRO A 451 25.02 -8.23 -2.57
CA PRO A 451 24.19 -8.95 -1.62
C PRO A 451 22.69 -8.83 -1.90
N PHE A 452 22.26 -7.91 -2.78
CA PHE A 452 20.90 -7.41 -2.82
C PHE A 452 19.90 -8.38 -3.44
N LEU A 453 18.69 -8.39 -2.82
CA LEU A 453 17.52 -9.15 -3.28
C LEU A 453 17.12 -8.75 -4.71
N THR A 454 16.87 -9.74 -5.57
CA THR A 454 16.22 -9.58 -6.86
C THR A 454 15.02 -10.51 -6.92
N ILE A 455 13.83 -9.97 -7.17
CA ILE A 455 12.60 -10.75 -7.34
C ILE A 455 12.45 -11.10 -8.81
N LYS A 456 12.18 -12.38 -9.09
CA LYS A 456 11.88 -12.86 -10.45
C LYS A 456 10.46 -13.39 -10.51
N VAL A 457 9.77 -13.10 -11.60
CA VAL A 457 8.44 -13.62 -11.92
C VAL A 457 8.54 -14.39 -13.21
N ASN A 458 8.09 -15.64 -13.23
CA ASN A 458 8.15 -16.51 -14.40
C ASN A 458 9.55 -16.60 -15.02
N GLY A 459 10.60 -16.61 -14.18
CA GLY A 459 12.00 -16.65 -14.57
C GLY A 459 12.61 -15.30 -15.01
N ILE A 460 11.84 -14.22 -15.05
CA ILE A 460 12.29 -12.89 -15.47
C ILE A 460 12.54 -12.00 -14.26
N PRO A 461 13.74 -11.37 -14.12
CA PRO A 461 13.98 -10.42 -13.06
C PRO A 461 13.11 -9.16 -13.25
N ILE A 462 12.44 -8.74 -12.19
CA ILE A 462 11.55 -7.59 -12.16
C ILE A 462 12.26 -6.43 -11.47
N PHE A 463 12.45 -5.34 -12.19
CA PHE A 463 12.91 -4.10 -11.59
C PHE A 463 11.74 -3.46 -10.82
N CYS A 464 11.72 -3.67 -9.50
CA CYS A 464 10.62 -3.24 -8.65
C CYS A 464 10.63 -1.72 -8.48
N LYS A 465 9.50 -1.09 -8.82
CA LYS A 465 9.29 0.36 -8.71
C LYS A 465 7.94 0.63 -8.08
N GLY A 466 7.91 1.47 -7.05
CA GLY A 466 6.66 1.77 -6.38
C GLY A 466 6.85 2.53 -5.09
N GLY A 467 6.06 2.20 -4.07
CA GLY A 467 6.19 2.87 -2.78
C GLY A 467 5.45 2.16 -1.65
N ASN A 468 5.64 2.69 -0.44
CA ASN A 468 4.93 2.25 0.72
C ASN A 468 3.48 2.74 0.67
N TRP A 469 2.56 1.83 0.98
CA TRP A 469 1.13 2.10 0.99
C TRP A 469 0.67 2.59 2.38
N GLY A 470 1.31 2.18 3.46
CA GLY A 470 0.85 2.48 4.80
C GLY A 470 -0.58 1.96 5.03
N MET A 471 -1.50 2.82 5.40
CA MET A 471 -2.92 2.52 5.62
C MET A 471 -3.77 3.01 4.42
N ASP A 472 -4.87 2.34 4.14
CA ASP A 472 -5.82 2.70 3.07
C ASP A 472 -6.57 4.02 3.34
N ASP A 473 -7.08 4.17 4.57
CA ASP A 473 -7.74 5.36 5.12
C ASP A 473 -7.62 5.28 6.64
N GLY A 474 -7.11 6.31 7.29
CA GLY A 474 -6.94 6.36 8.75
C GLY A 474 -8.24 6.07 9.53
N MET A 475 -9.41 6.31 8.93
CA MET A 475 -10.71 5.95 9.49
C MET A 475 -11.23 4.58 9.05
N LYS A 476 -10.47 3.79 8.29
CA LYS A 476 -10.87 2.47 7.75
C LYS A 476 -12.21 2.49 7.00
N ARG A 477 -12.44 3.51 6.18
CA ARG A 477 -13.62 3.65 5.32
C ARG A 477 -13.36 3.01 3.96
N VAL A 478 -13.25 1.70 3.93
CA VAL A 478 -12.84 0.92 2.76
C VAL A 478 -14.02 0.61 1.86
N SER A 479 -13.87 0.93 0.57
CA SER A 479 -14.78 0.47 -0.50
C SER A 479 -14.04 0.48 -1.84
N ARG A 480 -14.51 -0.31 -2.80
CA ARG A 480 -13.92 -0.31 -4.15
C ARG A 480 -13.97 1.07 -4.81
N GLU A 481 -15.06 1.82 -4.62
CA GLU A 481 -15.20 3.18 -5.18
C GLU A 481 -14.12 4.13 -4.67
N LYS A 482 -13.72 4.00 -3.41
CA LYS A 482 -12.66 4.84 -2.81
C LYS A 482 -11.26 4.33 -3.13
N MET A 483 -11.05 3.03 -3.09
CA MET A 483 -9.70 2.46 -3.20
C MET A 483 -9.22 2.32 -4.65
N GLU A 484 -10.06 1.84 -5.56
CA GLU A 484 -9.66 1.54 -6.93
C GLU A 484 -9.01 2.72 -7.69
N PRO A 485 -9.43 3.99 -7.49
CA PRO A 485 -8.72 5.13 -8.08
C PRO A 485 -7.24 5.22 -7.69
N TYR A 486 -6.87 4.92 -6.47
CA TYR A 486 -5.47 4.93 -6.02
C TYR A 486 -4.63 3.85 -6.72
N PHE A 487 -5.18 2.63 -6.88
CA PHE A 487 -4.52 1.55 -7.62
C PHE A 487 -4.35 1.89 -9.10
N LYS A 488 -5.36 2.56 -9.67
CA LYS A 488 -5.28 3.10 -11.02
C LYS A 488 -4.16 4.15 -11.15
N LEU A 489 -4.00 5.03 -10.17
CA LEU A 489 -2.89 5.99 -10.12
C LEU A 489 -1.53 5.28 -10.02
N HIS A 490 -1.38 4.26 -9.17
CA HIS A 490 -0.14 3.47 -9.11
C HIS A 490 0.21 2.85 -10.47
N LYS A 491 -0.76 2.24 -11.13
CA LYS A 491 -0.56 1.69 -12.49
C LYS A 491 -0.19 2.77 -13.50
N LEU A 492 -0.85 3.93 -13.46
CA LEU A 492 -0.57 5.07 -14.34
C LEU A 492 0.80 5.70 -14.08
N ALA A 493 1.30 5.65 -12.84
CA ALA A 493 2.67 6.03 -12.48
C ALA A 493 3.72 5.03 -12.98
N ASN A 494 3.33 3.96 -13.66
CA ASN A 494 4.18 2.84 -14.06
C ASN A 494 4.81 2.09 -12.88
N PHE A 495 4.20 2.15 -11.71
CA PHE A 495 4.58 1.35 -10.55
C PHE A 495 4.15 -0.11 -10.77
N ASN A 496 4.94 -1.03 -10.22
CA ASN A 496 4.69 -2.46 -10.28
C ASN A 496 4.76 -3.15 -8.92
N MET A 497 4.98 -2.38 -7.86
CA MET A 497 5.05 -2.90 -6.50
C MET A 497 4.52 -1.89 -5.49
N VAL A 498 3.86 -2.40 -4.45
CA VAL A 498 3.48 -1.66 -3.24
C VAL A 498 3.94 -2.44 -2.01
N ARG A 499 4.33 -1.73 -0.97
CA ARG A 499 4.56 -2.34 0.34
C ARG A 499 3.38 -2.02 1.26
N ASN A 500 2.69 -3.07 1.70
CA ASN A 500 1.71 -3.00 2.78
C ASN A 500 2.48 -2.84 4.11
N TRP A 501 2.89 -1.59 4.39
CA TRP A 501 3.72 -1.25 5.54
C TRP A 501 3.00 -1.63 6.83
N THR A 502 3.69 -2.38 7.68
CA THR A 502 3.18 -2.97 8.94
C THR A 502 1.81 -3.65 8.83
N GLY A 503 1.43 -4.11 7.63
CA GLY A 503 0.20 -4.87 7.42
C GLY A 503 -1.12 -4.10 7.59
N GLU A 504 -1.09 -2.78 7.52
CA GLU A 504 -2.24 -1.90 7.82
C GLU A 504 -3.45 -2.09 6.89
N SER A 505 -3.21 -2.55 5.66
CA SER A 505 -4.26 -2.84 4.66
C SER A 505 -4.38 -4.34 4.38
N THR A 506 -4.40 -5.17 5.43
CA THR A 506 -4.56 -6.63 5.31
C THR A 506 -6.05 -6.98 5.17
N GLU A 507 -6.57 -6.84 3.94
CA GLU A 507 -7.99 -7.06 3.60
C GLU A 507 -8.16 -7.50 2.14
N GLU A 508 -9.25 -8.22 1.83
CA GLU A 508 -9.52 -8.81 0.50
C GLU A 508 -9.40 -7.79 -0.63
N LEU A 509 -10.04 -6.63 -0.47
CA LEU A 509 -10.11 -5.63 -1.53
C LEU A 509 -8.73 -5.08 -1.91
N PHE A 510 -7.83 -4.91 -0.94
CA PHE A 510 -6.47 -4.47 -1.19
C PHE A 510 -5.71 -5.45 -2.10
N TYR A 511 -5.72 -6.73 -1.75
CA TYR A 511 -5.02 -7.75 -2.56
C TYR A 511 -5.72 -8.02 -3.89
N ASP A 512 -7.05 -7.99 -3.93
CA ASP A 512 -7.82 -8.10 -5.17
C ASP A 512 -7.42 -7.03 -6.17
N LEU A 513 -7.31 -5.77 -5.72
CA LEU A 513 -6.88 -4.66 -6.57
C LEU A 513 -5.41 -4.79 -6.99
N CYS A 514 -4.53 -5.24 -6.09
CA CYS A 514 -3.13 -5.53 -6.45
C CYS A 514 -3.05 -6.59 -7.56
N ASP A 515 -3.83 -7.66 -7.44
CA ASP A 515 -3.91 -8.71 -8.46
C ASP A 515 -4.39 -8.18 -9.80
N GLU A 516 -5.46 -7.37 -9.82
CA GLU A 516 -6.10 -6.81 -11.02
C GLU A 516 -5.25 -5.76 -11.73
N TYR A 517 -4.50 -4.95 -10.96
CA TYR A 517 -3.66 -3.90 -11.51
C TYR A 517 -2.22 -4.32 -11.77
N GLY A 518 -1.84 -5.55 -11.37
CA GLY A 518 -0.49 -6.09 -11.54
C GLY A 518 0.53 -5.40 -10.63
N LEU A 519 0.19 -5.17 -9.37
CA LEU A 519 1.09 -4.60 -8.39
C LEU A 519 1.59 -5.72 -7.46
N LEU A 520 2.88 -6.00 -7.48
CA LEU A 520 3.50 -6.89 -6.51
C LEU A 520 3.31 -6.33 -5.10
N VAL A 521 3.13 -7.20 -4.13
CA VAL A 521 2.96 -6.82 -2.73
C VAL A 521 4.15 -7.33 -1.91
N TRP A 522 4.83 -6.41 -1.24
CA TRP A 522 5.65 -6.69 -0.08
C TRP A 522 4.76 -6.55 1.16
N ASN A 523 4.41 -7.66 1.80
CA ASN A 523 3.48 -7.66 2.92
C ASN A 523 4.19 -7.77 4.26
N ASP A 524 4.16 -6.70 5.05
CA ASP A 524 4.59 -6.76 6.44
C ASP A 524 3.51 -7.38 7.33
N PHE A 525 3.92 -7.96 8.47
CA PHE A 525 3.08 -8.17 9.63
C PHE A 525 3.19 -6.97 10.59
N TRP A 526 2.43 -6.95 11.65
CA TRP A 526 2.07 -5.81 12.49
C TRP A 526 3.10 -5.49 13.58
N LEU A 527 4.34 -5.33 13.21
CA LEU A 527 5.40 -4.85 14.08
C LEU A 527 6.09 -3.64 13.45
N SER A 528 6.32 -2.62 14.27
CA SER A 528 6.94 -1.37 13.87
C SER A 528 8.48 -1.44 13.91
N THR A 529 9.12 -0.28 13.93
CA THR A 529 10.58 -0.11 14.01
C THR A 529 11.12 -0.70 15.31
N GLU A 530 12.34 -1.28 15.25
CA GLU A 530 12.97 -2.02 16.35
C GLU A 530 13.16 -1.07 17.52
N GLY A 531 13.16 -0.37 18.07
CA GLY A 531 13.30 0.50 19.26
C GLY A 531 11.98 1.00 19.80
N TYR A 532 10.91 0.94 19.00
CA TYR A 532 9.59 1.51 19.33
C TYR A 532 8.56 0.43 19.67
N ASN A 533 8.68 -0.72 19.07
CA ASN A 533 7.81 -1.87 19.32
C ASN A 533 8.68 -3.13 19.52
N LEU A 534 9.22 -3.27 20.71
CA LEU A 534 10.23 -4.29 21.00
C LEU A 534 9.66 -5.70 20.95
N ASN A 535 8.50 -5.91 21.57
CA ASN A 535 7.83 -7.20 21.66
C ASN A 535 6.32 -6.99 21.76
N VAL A 536 5.57 -7.96 21.27
CA VAL A 536 4.15 -8.06 21.58
C VAL A 536 3.93 -8.72 22.93
N ASN A 537 2.86 -8.36 23.62
CA ASN A 537 2.53 -8.96 24.93
C ASN A 537 2.11 -10.43 24.79
N ASP A 538 1.61 -10.85 23.63
CA ASP A 538 1.13 -12.20 23.37
C ASP A 538 1.66 -12.73 22.03
N ASN A 539 2.76 -13.48 22.09
CA ASN A 539 3.40 -14.09 20.92
C ASN A 539 2.49 -15.14 20.25
N GLN A 540 1.68 -15.88 21.02
CA GLN A 540 0.78 -16.89 20.47
C GLN A 540 -0.34 -16.24 19.68
N LEU A 541 -0.92 -15.16 20.19
CA LEU A 541 -1.93 -14.37 19.50
C LEU A 541 -1.37 -13.79 18.18
N PHE A 542 -0.13 -13.29 18.20
CA PHE A 542 0.52 -12.76 17.00
C PHE A 542 0.66 -13.84 15.92
N VAL A 543 1.20 -14.99 16.28
CA VAL A 543 1.41 -16.12 15.35
C VAL A 543 0.07 -16.68 14.86
N ALA A 544 -0.97 -16.73 15.70
CA ALA A 544 -2.31 -17.17 15.29
C ALA A 544 -2.91 -16.25 14.23
N ASN A 545 -2.83 -14.92 14.42
CA ASN A 545 -3.27 -13.95 13.42
C ASN A 545 -2.46 -14.07 12.12
N ALA A 546 -1.12 -14.18 12.20
CA ALA A 546 -0.27 -14.36 11.02
C ALA A 546 -0.62 -15.65 10.25
N THR A 547 -0.91 -16.74 10.98
CA THR A 547 -1.32 -18.02 10.38
C THR A 547 -2.61 -17.89 9.61
N ASP A 548 -3.62 -17.23 10.17
CA ASP A 548 -4.90 -17.02 9.49
C ASP A 548 -4.74 -16.14 8.26
N VAL A 549 -3.99 -15.05 8.36
CA VAL A 549 -3.69 -14.14 7.24
C VAL A 549 -2.99 -14.86 6.09
N VAL A 550 -1.97 -15.66 6.37
CA VAL A 550 -1.27 -16.43 5.33
C VAL A 550 -2.22 -17.41 4.63
N LYS A 551 -3.00 -18.17 5.38
CA LYS A 551 -3.98 -19.13 4.83
C LYS A 551 -5.05 -18.45 3.99
N ARG A 552 -5.52 -17.29 4.43
CA ARG A 552 -6.54 -16.50 3.76
C ARG A 552 -6.05 -15.90 2.44
N PHE A 553 -4.85 -15.32 2.42
CA PHE A 553 -4.39 -14.50 1.30
C PHE A 553 -3.33 -15.15 0.38
N ARG A 554 -2.85 -16.36 0.69
CA ARG A 554 -1.81 -17.06 -0.10
C ARG A 554 -2.16 -17.35 -1.56
N ASN A 555 -3.44 -17.22 -1.96
CA ASN A 555 -3.84 -17.39 -3.36
C ASN A 555 -3.67 -16.15 -4.22
N HIS A 556 -3.49 -14.96 -3.61
CA HIS A 556 -3.30 -13.73 -4.37
C HIS A 556 -2.01 -13.77 -5.16
N ALA A 557 -2.11 -13.51 -6.45
CA ALA A 557 -0.97 -13.58 -7.37
C ALA A 557 0.07 -12.49 -7.08
N SER A 558 -0.38 -11.36 -6.57
CA SER A 558 0.42 -10.15 -6.30
C SER A 558 1.38 -10.30 -5.12
N ILE A 559 1.04 -11.06 -4.07
CA ILE A 559 1.91 -11.18 -2.89
C ILE A 559 3.22 -11.84 -3.30
N ALA A 560 4.33 -11.11 -3.16
CA ALA A 560 5.68 -11.56 -3.51
C ALA A 560 6.56 -11.84 -2.28
N ILE A 561 6.37 -11.09 -1.20
CA ILE A 561 7.19 -11.14 0.01
C ILE A 561 6.28 -11.16 1.23
N TRP A 562 6.62 -12.00 2.21
CA TRP A 562 6.14 -11.93 3.58
C TRP A 562 7.27 -11.40 4.47
N CYS A 563 7.00 -10.37 5.27
CA CYS A 563 7.99 -9.73 6.14
C CYS A 563 7.43 -9.61 7.56
N PRO A 564 8.20 -9.90 8.62
CA PRO A 564 7.66 -9.91 9.98
C PRO A 564 7.37 -8.50 10.51
N ARG A 565 8.09 -7.49 10.05
CA ARG A 565 8.02 -6.16 10.63
C ARG A 565 8.73 -5.10 9.81
N ASN A 566 8.46 -3.85 10.18
CA ASN A 566 9.21 -2.70 9.70
C ASN A 566 10.61 -2.65 10.35
N GLU A 567 11.63 -2.40 9.54
CA GLU A 567 13.05 -2.10 9.81
C GLU A 567 13.81 -3.06 10.74
N GLY A 568 13.30 -3.48 11.87
CA GLY A 568 13.97 -4.40 12.79
C GLY A 568 13.84 -5.88 12.38
N TYR A 569 14.17 -6.76 13.28
CA TYR A 569 13.98 -8.20 13.17
C TYR A 569 12.87 -8.65 14.12
N ALA A 570 12.13 -9.69 13.75
CA ALA A 570 11.13 -10.26 14.64
C ALA A 570 11.78 -10.69 15.97
N PRO A 571 11.04 -10.62 17.10
CA PRO A 571 11.50 -11.19 18.35
C PRO A 571 11.93 -12.66 18.19
N LEU A 572 13.01 -13.08 18.89
CA LEU A 572 13.59 -14.42 18.74
C LEU A 572 12.61 -15.57 18.97
N LEU A 573 11.55 -15.36 19.76
CA LEU A 573 10.48 -16.34 19.96
C LEU A 573 9.52 -16.46 18.79
N ILE A 574 9.38 -15.43 17.98
CA ILE A 574 8.42 -15.37 16.85
C ILE A 574 9.13 -15.72 15.53
N GLU A 575 10.36 -15.31 15.32
CA GLU A 575 11.11 -15.47 14.07
C GLU A 575 11.12 -16.90 13.51
N PRO A 576 11.49 -17.95 14.30
CA PRO A 576 11.45 -19.32 13.79
C PRO A 576 10.04 -19.80 13.44
N GLN A 577 9.03 -19.32 14.19
CA GLN A 577 7.63 -19.71 13.96
C GLN A 577 7.09 -19.10 12.66
N LEU A 578 7.41 -17.83 12.36
CA LEU A 578 7.02 -17.21 11.11
C LEU A 578 7.76 -17.80 9.91
N THR A 579 9.05 -18.07 10.04
CA THR A 579 9.84 -18.75 8.99
C THR A 579 9.21 -20.11 8.65
N ALA A 580 8.90 -20.91 9.66
CA ALA A 580 8.25 -22.21 9.47
C ALA A 580 6.81 -22.08 8.93
N LEU A 581 6.04 -21.09 9.39
CA LEU A 581 4.70 -20.80 8.93
C LEU A 581 4.69 -20.55 7.41
N ILE A 582 5.53 -19.65 6.92
CA ILE A 582 5.56 -19.32 5.49
C ILE A 582 6.01 -20.53 4.66
N ALA A 583 7.03 -21.27 5.11
CA ALA A 583 7.49 -22.46 4.42
C ALA A 583 6.40 -23.55 4.31
N ASN A 584 5.61 -23.77 5.37
CA ASN A 584 4.63 -24.86 5.45
C ASN A 584 3.26 -24.49 4.88
N GLU A 585 2.75 -23.28 5.19
CA GLU A 585 1.38 -22.88 4.83
C GLU A 585 1.30 -22.18 3.48
N ASP A 586 2.32 -21.40 3.09
CA ASP A 586 2.40 -20.81 1.75
C ASP A 586 3.24 -21.69 0.81
N GLY A 587 4.53 -21.86 1.09
CA GLY A 587 5.47 -22.68 0.32
C GLY A 587 5.77 -22.17 -1.09
N THR A 588 5.30 -20.95 -1.46
CA THR A 588 5.43 -20.40 -2.82
C THR A 588 6.09 -19.02 -2.85
N ARG A 589 6.40 -18.44 -1.69
CA ARG A 589 6.96 -17.10 -1.53
C ARG A 589 8.10 -17.07 -0.54
N HIS A 590 8.92 -16.02 -0.68
CA HIS A 590 10.02 -15.76 0.23
C HIS A 590 9.53 -15.10 1.52
N TYR A 591 10.07 -15.57 2.65
CA TYR A 591 10.01 -14.88 3.92
C TYR A 591 11.26 -14.02 4.07
N GLN A 592 11.09 -12.71 4.06
CA GLN A 592 12.15 -11.71 4.20
C GLN A 592 12.19 -11.23 5.66
N PRO A 593 13.26 -11.49 6.44
CA PRO A 593 13.25 -11.31 7.89
C PRO A 593 13.19 -9.88 8.39
N ASN A 594 13.50 -8.92 7.56
CA ASN A 594 13.33 -7.50 7.84
C ASN A 594 13.16 -6.68 6.55
N SER A 595 12.77 -5.41 6.69
CA SER A 595 12.62 -4.50 5.59
C SER A 595 13.76 -3.49 5.46
N ARG A 596 14.86 -3.62 6.20
CA ARG A 596 15.88 -2.58 6.26
C ARG A 596 17.21 -2.96 5.63
N ASN A 597 17.82 -4.09 6.00
CA ASN A 597 19.23 -4.31 5.73
C ASN A 597 19.67 -5.76 5.52
N LEU A 598 18.75 -6.75 5.50
CA LEU A 598 19.12 -8.12 5.14
C LEU A 598 18.91 -8.34 3.64
N ASN A 599 19.97 -8.48 2.87
CA ASN A 599 19.96 -8.47 1.40
C ASN A 599 19.32 -7.19 0.80
N LEU A 600 19.30 -6.11 1.57
CA LEU A 600 18.72 -4.82 1.22
C LEU A 600 19.73 -3.73 1.54
N ARG A 601 19.60 -2.58 0.86
CA ARG A 601 20.29 -1.40 1.34
C ARG A 601 19.58 -0.85 2.59
N PRO A 602 20.30 -0.23 3.55
CA PRO A 602 19.68 0.46 4.68
C PRO A 602 18.62 1.48 4.24
N SER A 603 17.46 1.53 4.93
CA SER A 603 16.35 2.46 4.63
C SER A 603 16.77 3.94 4.68
N GLY A 604 16.03 4.77 3.99
CA GLY A 604 16.24 6.22 3.92
C GLY A 604 17.24 6.66 2.85
N PRO A 605 17.61 7.94 2.79
CA PRO A 605 17.10 9.03 3.62
C PRO A 605 15.63 9.39 3.33
N TRP A 606 14.99 10.12 4.27
CA TRP A 606 13.60 10.59 4.16
C TRP A 606 13.51 12.12 4.14
N HIS A 607 14.60 12.82 3.79
CA HIS A 607 14.68 14.26 3.72
C HIS A 607 15.09 14.74 2.33
N TYR A 608 14.90 16.00 2.06
CA TYR A 608 15.27 16.62 0.79
C TYR A 608 16.80 16.66 0.63
N LEU A 609 17.29 16.25 -0.55
CA LEU A 609 18.68 16.40 -0.95
C LEU A 609 18.80 17.62 -1.88
N SER A 610 19.62 18.60 -1.49
CA SER A 610 19.82 19.86 -2.24
C SER A 610 20.43 19.64 -3.61
N ASP A 611 21.34 18.66 -3.76
CA ASP A 611 21.89 18.22 -5.04
C ASP A 611 21.28 16.87 -5.45
N GLY A 612 20.44 16.87 -6.47
CA GLY A 612 19.86 15.63 -7.00
C GLY A 612 20.89 14.62 -7.53
N ALA A 613 22.13 15.06 -7.82
CA ALA A 613 23.21 14.15 -8.21
C ALA A 613 23.68 13.24 -7.05
N ASP A 614 23.40 13.58 -5.80
CA ASP A 614 23.77 12.76 -4.65
C ASP A 614 22.99 11.44 -4.62
N TYR A 615 21.77 11.39 -5.14
CA TYR A 615 21.07 10.13 -5.34
C TYR A 615 21.88 9.15 -6.20
N TYR A 616 22.57 9.64 -7.23
CA TYR A 616 23.39 8.81 -8.13
C TYR A 616 24.75 8.45 -7.52
N ARG A 617 25.39 9.38 -6.78
CA ARG A 617 26.75 9.20 -6.24
C ARG A 617 26.79 8.20 -5.09
N SER A 618 25.87 8.37 -4.13
CA SER A 618 25.99 7.71 -2.81
C SER A 618 24.74 6.97 -2.34
N ILE A 619 23.56 7.21 -2.94
CA ILE A 619 22.30 6.65 -2.43
C ILE A 619 21.85 5.43 -3.24
N ALA A 620 21.83 5.52 -4.59
CA ALA A 620 21.30 4.47 -5.44
C ALA A 620 22.15 3.21 -5.38
N GLU A 621 21.68 2.23 -4.63
CA GLU A 621 22.27 0.91 -4.46
C GLU A 621 21.20 -0.09 -4.05
N GLY A 622 21.27 -1.32 -4.52
CA GLY A 622 20.49 -2.46 -4.07
C GLY A 622 18.99 -2.38 -4.29
N PHE A 623 18.28 -3.05 -3.40
CA PHE A 623 16.84 -2.93 -3.22
C PHE A 623 16.57 -2.03 -2.01
N SER A 624 15.90 -0.90 -2.24
CA SER A 624 15.50 0.04 -1.20
C SER A 624 14.01 -0.12 -0.91
N THR A 625 13.66 -0.45 0.32
CA THR A 625 12.26 -0.54 0.77
C THR A 625 11.69 0.81 1.12
N GLU A 626 12.56 1.80 1.41
CA GLU A 626 12.16 3.15 1.76
C GLU A 626 13.21 4.15 1.30
N LEU A 627 12.78 5.10 0.48
CA LEU A 627 13.53 6.29 0.12
C LEU A 627 12.53 7.44 -0.04
N GLY A 628 12.67 8.50 0.72
CA GLY A 628 11.69 9.58 0.76
C GLY A 628 12.25 10.97 0.53
N THR A 629 11.38 11.85 0.09
CA THR A 629 11.60 13.29 0.03
C THR A 629 10.27 14.00 0.24
N PRO A 630 10.24 15.18 0.87
CA PRO A 630 9.02 15.94 1.05
C PRO A 630 8.30 16.24 -0.26
N SER A 631 6.98 16.34 -0.22
CA SER A 631 6.16 16.65 -1.39
C SER A 631 4.87 17.37 -1.02
N ILE A 632 4.90 18.68 -0.97
CA ILE A 632 3.74 19.52 -0.66
C ILE A 632 2.66 19.34 -1.75
N PRO A 633 1.37 19.14 -1.40
CA PRO A 633 0.27 19.04 -2.37
C PRO A 633 -0.06 20.38 -3.02
N THR A 634 -1.07 20.41 -3.88
CA THR A 634 -1.50 21.65 -4.53
C THR A 634 -2.25 22.57 -3.54
N ALA A 635 -2.30 23.87 -3.84
CA ALA A 635 -3.09 24.80 -3.05
C ALA A 635 -4.59 24.43 -3.01
N ALA A 636 -5.11 23.81 -4.06
CA ALA A 636 -6.51 23.36 -4.11
C ALA A 636 -6.77 22.26 -3.10
N THR A 637 -5.88 21.28 -3.01
CA THR A 637 -5.95 20.21 -2.01
C THR A 637 -5.84 20.78 -0.60
N ILE A 638 -4.85 21.64 -0.32
CA ILE A 638 -4.67 22.25 1.02
C ILE A 638 -5.95 22.98 1.47
N ARG A 639 -6.56 23.75 0.57
CA ARG A 639 -7.83 24.43 0.85
C ARG A 639 -9.00 23.49 1.15
N SER A 640 -8.94 22.24 0.68
CA SER A 640 -10.04 21.30 0.88
C SER A 640 -10.14 20.76 2.31
N PHE A 641 -9.04 20.77 3.06
CA PHE A 641 -9.00 20.21 4.42
C PHE A 641 -8.50 21.19 5.49
N MET A 642 -8.16 22.43 5.13
CA MET A 642 -7.58 23.40 6.06
C MET A 642 -8.45 24.66 6.15
N PRO A 643 -8.75 25.18 7.36
CA PRO A 643 -9.44 26.46 7.55
C PRO A 643 -8.68 27.60 6.86
N LEU A 644 -9.41 28.61 6.40
CA LEU A 644 -8.82 29.72 5.64
C LEU A 644 -7.68 30.43 6.41
N GLU A 645 -7.86 30.61 7.70
CA GLU A 645 -6.91 31.29 8.60
C GLU A 645 -5.59 30.53 8.76
N ASP A 646 -5.63 29.20 8.55
CA ASP A 646 -4.48 28.30 8.74
C ASP A 646 -3.74 27.99 7.45
N GLN A 647 -4.28 28.41 6.28
CA GLN A 647 -3.74 28.03 4.97
C GLN A 647 -2.40 28.69 4.65
N TRP A 648 -2.21 29.95 5.02
CA TRP A 648 -1.00 30.70 4.76
C TRP A 648 -0.86 31.93 5.70
N PRO A 649 0.34 32.24 6.24
CA PRO A 649 1.58 31.44 6.17
C PRO A 649 1.46 30.10 6.87
N ILE A 650 2.53 29.27 6.79
CA ILE A 650 2.60 27.95 7.44
C ILE A 650 2.22 28.08 8.92
N SER A 651 1.22 27.34 9.36
CA SER A 651 0.62 27.35 10.69
C SER A 651 0.82 26.01 11.42
N ASP A 652 0.42 25.93 12.69
CA ASP A 652 0.41 24.66 13.44
C ASP A 652 -0.44 23.58 12.78
N THR A 653 -1.49 23.95 12.01
CA THR A 653 -2.31 23.00 11.26
C THR A 653 -1.51 22.30 10.16
N TRP A 654 -0.51 22.94 9.58
CA TRP A 654 0.40 22.29 8.63
C TRP A 654 1.25 21.22 9.31
N PHE A 655 1.81 21.50 10.49
CA PHE A 655 2.58 20.54 11.27
C PHE A 655 1.70 19.35 11.67
N TYR A 656 0.48 19.64 12.16
CA TYR A 656 -0.48 18.60 12.52
C TYR A 656 -0.84 17.68 11.35
N HIS A 657 -0.95 18.22 10.14
CA HIS A 657 -1.13 17.49 8.90
C HIS A 657 0.19 16.98 8.30
N ASP A 658 1.17 16.68 9.14
CA ASP A 658 2.44 16.05 8.80
C ASP A 658 3.32 16.91 7.88
N LEU A 659 3.60 18.17 8.28
CA LEU A 659 4.74 18.91 7.74
C LEU A 659 6.07 18.45 8.40
N HIS A 660 6.13 17.27 8.82
CA HIS A 660 7.17 16.50 9.48
C HIS A 660 8.47 17.26 9.84
N ASP A 661 8.64 17.61 11.12
CA ASP A 661 9.78 18.41 11.61
C ASP A 661 9.98 19.74 10.85
N GLY A 662 8.91 20.24 10.19
CA GLY A 662 8.90 21.50 9.46
C GLY A 662 9.69 21.50 8.14
N GLN A 663 10.31 20.41 7.73
CA GLN A 663 11.00 20.22 6.44
C GLN A 663 11.88 21.40 5.99
N LYS A 664 12.68 21.96 6.90
CA LYS A 664 13.41 23.25 6.71
C LYS A 664 14.27 23.31 5.45
N ASP A 665 14.97 22.22 5.10
CA ASP A 665 15.86 22.20 3.93
C ASP A 665 15.05 22.19 2.62
N TYR A 666 13.89 21.54 2.62
CA TYR A 666 12.99 21.53 1.47
C TYR A 666 12.34 22.91 1.28
N LEU A 667 11.84 23.53 2.34
CA LEU A 667 11.26 24.88 2.30
C LEU A 667 12.28 25.92 1.84
N ARG A 668 13.51 25.85 2.40
CA ARG A 668 14.63 26.70 1.97
C ARG A 668 14.97 26.51 0.50
N ALA A 669 14.94 25.28 0.01
CA ALA A 669 15.22 24.98 -1.40
C ALA A 669 14.19 25.62 -2.34
N ILE A 670 12.90 25.64 -1.96
CA ILE A 670 11.86 26.30 -2.75
C ILE A 670 12.19 27.81 -2.86
N GLU A 671 12.47 28.46 -1.72
CA GLU A 671 12.79 29.89 -1.67
C GLU A 671 14.12 30.22 -2.41
N THR A 672 15.17 29.43 -2.20
CA THR A 672 16.46 29.66 -2.83
C THR A 672 16.37 29.50 -4.35
N LYS A 673 15.67 28.45 -4.83
CA LYS A 673 15.60 28.16 -6.27
C LYS A 673 14.65 29.09 -7.04
N TYR A 674 13.54 29.47 -6.42
CA TYR A 674 12.44 30.15 -7.13
C TYR A 674 12.02 31.47 -6.49
N GLY A 675 12.69 31.93 -5.43
CA GLY A 675 12.39 33.17 -4.70
C GLY A 675 11.28 33.01 -3.64
N ILE A 676 11.18 34.01 -2.78
CA ILE A 676 10.20 34.08 -1.67
C ILE A 676 8.77 33.98 -2.22
N SER A 677 7.90 33.30 -1.48
CA SER A 677 6.48 33.13 -1.82
C SER A 677 5.61 34.00 -0.92
N GLU A 678 4.71 34.79 -1.51
CA GLU A 678 3.80 35.69 -0.79
C GLU A 678 2.43 35.07 -0.53
N THR A 679 2.05 34.06 -1.31
CA THR A 679 0.73 33.42 -1.24
C THR A 679 0.85 31.90 -1.30
N LEU A 680 -0.18 31.21 -0.79
CA LEU A 680 -0.29 29.75 -0.88
C LEU A 680 -0.15 29.25 -2.33
N ASP A 681 -0.83 29.92 -3.29
CA ASP A 681 -0.77 29.51 -4.71
C ASP A 681 0.65 29.61 -5.28
N ASP A 682 1.38 30.69 -4.95
CA ASP A 682 2.75 30.88 -5.41
C ASP A 682 3.70 29.86 -4.78
N PHE A 683 3.55 29.63 -3.48
CA PHE A 683 4.33 28.63 -2.76
C PHE A 683 4.12 27.22 -3.34
N CYS A 684 2.87 26.79 -3.45
CA CYS A 684 2.55 25.47 -3.98
C CYS A 684 3.02 25.31 -5.44
N LYS A 685 2.89 26.32 -6.28
CA LYS A 685 3.37 26.32 -7.67
C LYS A 685 4.88 26.08 -7.76
N LYS A 686 5.67 26.76 -6.93
CA LYS A 686 7.12 26.57 -6.82
C LYS A 686 7.48 25.19 -6.28
N ALA A 687 6.78 24.75 -5.24
CA ALA A 687 6.95 23.43 -4.64
C ALA A 687 6.76 22.29 -5.67
N GLN A 688 5.82 22.44 -6.63
CA GLN A 688 5.58 21.39 -7.62
C GLN A 688 6.78 21.14 -8.55
N LEU A 689 7.58 22.15 -8.87
CA LEU A 689 8.80 21.97 -9.68
C LEU A 689 9.88 21.22 -8.87
N VAL A 690 10.01 21.52 -7.59
CA VAL A 690 10.92 20.79 -6.68
C VAL A 690 10.47 19.34 -6.52
N ASN A 691 9.17 19.12 -6.31
CA ASN A 691 8.57 17.80 -6.20
C ASN A 691 8.84 16.95 -7.44
N TYR A 692 8.61 17.51 -8.64
CA TYR A 692 8.82 16.82 -9.91
C TYR A 692 10.29 16.38 -10.06
N ASP A 693 11.22 17.31 -9.86
CA ASP A 693 12.66 17.06 -10.04
C ASP A 693 13.21 16.04 -9.04
N SER A 694 12.83 16.12 -7.75
CA SER A 694 13.33 15.22 -6.71
C SER A 694 12.80 13.80 -6.88
N HIS A 695 11.50 13.62 -7.14
CA HIS A 695 10.92 12.29 -7.36
C HIS A 695 11.43 11.64 -8.64
N ARG A 696 11.62 12.42 -9.71
CA ARG A 696 12.28 11.92 -10.93
C ARG A 696 13.71 11.48 -10.64
N ALA A 697 14.51 12.30 -9.97
CA ALA A 697 15.92 12.02 -9.68
C ALA A 697 16.10 10.75 -8.82
N MET A 698 15.22 10.50 -7.85
CA MET A 698 15.24 9.27 -7.05
C MET A 698 15.14 8.02 -7.95
N PHE A 699 14.12 7.92 -8.79
CA PHE A 699 13.95 6.73 -9.66
C PHE A 699 15.01 6.66 -10.77
N GLU A 700 15.37 7.78 -11.40
CA GLU A 700 16.39 7.80 -12.45
C GLU A 700 17.77 7.38 -11.92
N SER A 701 18.08 7.66 -10.66
CA SER A 701 19.35 7.23 -10.06
C SER A 701 19.41 5.70 -9.92
N TRP A 702 18.31 5.01 -9.54
CA TRP A 702 18.23 3.56 -9.55
C TRP A 702 18.28 2.99 -10.95
N ASN A 703 17.57 3.58 -11.90
CA ASN A 703 17.62 3.24 -13.32
C ASN A 703 19.06 3.22 -13.84
N SER A 704 19.89 4.18 -13.42
CA SER A 704 21.27 4.34 -13.91
C SER A 704 22.20 3.17 -13.57
N LYS A 705 21.79 2.32 -12.65
CA LYS A 705 22.57 1.18 -12.17
C LYS A 705 21.83 -0.16 -12.33
N LEU A 706 20.79 -0.18 -13.17
CA LEU A 706 19.91 -1.34 -13.43
C LEU A 706 20.70 -2.63 -13.59
N TRP A 707 20.38 -3.63 -12.77
CA TRP A 707 20.99 -4.97 -12.68
C TRP A 707 22.47 -5.02 -12.33
N ASN A 708 23.19 -3.90 -12.39
CA ASN A 708 24.57 -3.84 -11.95
C ASN A 708 24.66 -3.69 -10.41
N LYS A 709 23.94 -2.71 -9.88
CA LYS A 709 23.95 -2.42 -8.44
C LYS A 709 22.56 -2.22 -7.86
N THR A 710 21.51 -2.17 -8.67
CA THR A 710 20.13 -1.89 -8.22
C THR A 710 19.14 -2.92 -8.74
N SER A 711 18.14 -3.26 -7.93
CA SER A 711 17.09 -4.22 -8.26
C SER A 711 15.68 -3.73 -7.90
N GLY A 712 15.55 -2.71 -7.06
CA GLY A 712 14.24 -2.14 -6.71
C GLY A 712 14.32 -0.90 -5.84
N ILE A 713 13.28 -0.07 -5.93
CA ILE A 713 13.09 1.14 -5.13
C ILE A 713 11.62 1.34 -4.79
N LEU A 714 11.31 1.51 -3.50
CA LEU A 714 10.00 1.87 -2.99
C LEU A 714 10.09 3.21 -2.28
N LEU A 715 9.20 4.13 -2.66
CA LEU A 715 9.12 5.44 -2.03
C LEU A 715 8.57 5.37 -0.61
N TRP A 716 9.06 6.16 0.25
CA TRP A 716 8.45 6.57 1.50
C TRP A 716 7.82 7.95 1.30
N MET A 717 6.50 8.08 1.04
CA MET A 717 5.51 7.06 0.72
C MET A 717 4.91 7.33 -0.67
N SER A 718 4.09 6.41 -1.18
CA SER A 718 3.36 6.64 -2.42
C SER A 718 1.89 6.98 -2.20
N HIS A 719 1.29 6.54 -1.10
CA HIS A 719 -0.14 6.69 -0.78
C HIS A 719 -0.34 7.40 0.57
N PRO A 720 -1.10 8.50 0.62
CA PRO A 720 -1.50 9.13 1.87
C PRO A 720 -2.77 8.48 2.45
N ALA A 721 -2.75 8.13 3.74
CA ALA A 721 -3.91 7.56 4.44
C ALA A 721 -4.95 8.62 4.86
N TRP A 722 -4.62 9.89 4.74
CA TRP A 722 -5.44 11.05 5.10
C TRP A 722 -4.90 12.30 4.41
N PRO A 723 -5.57 13.48 4.49
CA PRO A 723 -5.03 14.74 3.98
C PRO A 723 -3.74 15.12 4.71
N SER A 724 -2.58 14.91 4.10
CA SER A 724 -1.25 15.20 4.68
C SER A 724 -0.40 16.08 3.76
N MET A 725 0.74 16.58 4.30
CA MET A 725 1.60 17.56 3.65
C MET A 725 2.83 16.96 2.99
N VAL A 726 3.31 15.79 3.43
CA VAL A 726 4.57 15.23 2.92
C VAL A 726 4.45 13.75 2.60
N TRP A 727 5.50 13.20 1.95
CA TRP A 727 5.63 11.78 1.62
C TRP A 727 4.47 11.19 0.84
N GLN A 728 4.11 11.82 -0.27
CA GLN A 728 3.02 11.35 -1.12
C GLN A 728 3.31 11.63 -2.59
N THR A 729 2.79 10.80 -3.49
CA THR A 729 2.92 11.04 -4.93
C THR A 729 1.69 11.71 -5.53
N TYR A 730 0.54 11.53 -4.89
CA TYR A 730 -0.74 12.17 -5.18
C TYR A 730 -1.46 12.45 -3.85
N SER A 731 -2.40 13.37 -3.84
CA SER A 731 -3.13 13.69 -2.60
C SER A 731 -4.22 12.66 -2.30
N TRP A 732 -4.66 12.63 -1.04
CA TRP A 732 -5.72 11.73 -0.58
C TRP A 732 -7.06 11.93 -1.34
N ASP A 733 -7.30 13.11 -1.89
CA ASP A 733 -8.45 13.44 -2.73
C ASP A 733 -8.27 13.05 -4.21
N TYR A 734 -7.24 12.26 -4.54
CA TYR A 734 -6.86 11.76 -5.87
C TYR A 734 -6.20 12.80 -6.79
N GLU A 735 -5.91 14.02 -6.32
CA GLU A 735 -5.23 15.00 -7.17
C GLU A 735 -3.79 14.59 -7.42
N THR A 736 -3.41 14.50 -8.71
CA THR A 736 -2.03 14.25 -9.13
C THR A 736 -1.26 15.56 -9.26
N PHE A 737 -0.02 15.58 -8.77
CA PHE A 737 0.80 16.78 -8.75
C PHE A 737 2.28 16.48 -9.11
N GLY A 738 3.22 17.41 -8.88
CA GLY A 738 4.61 17.30 -9.35
C GLY A 738 5.29 15.98 -9.06
N SER A 739 5.15 15.45 -7.83
CA SER A 739 5.70 14.17 -7.40
C SER A 739 5.23 13.00 -8.25
N PHE A 740 3.93 12.96 -8.54
CA PHE A 740 3.34 11.91 -9.37
C PHE A 740 3.94 11.88 -10.78
N TYR A 741 3.99 13.03 -11.43
CA TYR A 741 4.48 13.11 -12.81
C TYR A 741 5.99 12.95 -12.92
N GLY A 742 6.76 13.38 -11.91
CA GLY A 742 8.20 13.12 -11.82
C GLY A 742 8.49 11.62 -11.68
N ALA A 743 7.82 10.94 -10.75
CA ALA A 743 7.93 9.50 -10.58
C ALA A 743 7.45 8.73 -11.82
N LYS A 744 6.28 9.09 -12.38
CA LYS A 744 5.73 8.50 -13.60
C LYS A 744 6.70 8.58 -14.77
N LYS A 745 7.36 9.74 -14.96
CA LYS A 745 8.35 9.97 -16.01
C LYS A 745 9.53 9.01 -15.87
N ALA A 746 10.17 8.98 -14.71
CA ALA A 746 11.32 8.11 -14.46
C ALA A 746 10.99 6.61 -14.49
N CYS A 747 9.73 6.25 -14.23
CA CYS A 747 9.26 4.87 -14.23
C CYS A 747 8.73 4.38 -15.60
N GLU A 748 8.80 5.19 -16.66
CA GLU A 748 8.40 4.74 -18.00
C GLU A 748 9.05 3.37 -18.35
N PRO A 749 8.31 2.42 -18.93
CA PRO A 749 8.86 1.09 -19.26
C PRO A 749 10.03 1.12 -20.25
N VAL A 750 10.01 2.08 -21.17
CA VAL A 750 11.16 2.43 -22.01
C VAL A 750 11.41 3.92 -21.79
N HIS A 751 12.53 4.26 -21.17
CA HIS A 751 12.82 5.60 -20.68
C HIS A 751 14.17 6.10 -21.17
N ILE A 752 14.26 7.38 -21.54
CA ILE A 752 15.51 8.08 -21.82
C ILE A 752 15.78 9.09 -20.72
N GLN A 753 16.99 9.09 -20.16
CA GLN A 753 17.38 9.98 -19.09
C GLN A 753 18.80 10.51 -19.23
N MET A 754 19.09 11.60 -18.53
CA MET A 754 20.43 12.09 -18.27
C MET A 754 20.81 11.86 -16.81
N ASN A 755 21.86 11.12 -16.56
CA ASN A 755 22.41 10.98 -15.21
C ASN A 755 22.93 12.33 -14.71
N LEU A 756 22.50 12.75 -13.53
CA LEU A 756 22.88 14.08 -13.02
C LEU A 756 24.35 14.18 -12.58
N ASN A 757 24.96 13.06 -12.18
CA ASN A 757 26.33 13.03 -11.68
C ASN A 757 27.41 13.03 -12.78
N ASP A 758 27.18 12.34 -13.90
CA ASP A 758 28.19 12.16 -14.99
C ASP A 758 27.69 12.64 -16.35
N LYS A 759 26.47 13.18 -16.43
CA LYS A 759 25.82 13.70 -17.63
C LYS A 759 25.70 12.68 -18.78
N LYS A 760 25.82 11.39 -18.50
CA LYS A 760 25.57 10.34 -19.48
C LYS A 760 24.10 10.29 -19.86
N ILE A 761 23.82 10.21 -21.15
CA ILE A 761 22.49 9.89 -21.66
C ILE A 761 22.39 8.37 -21.77
N ILE A 762 21.38 7.82 -21.11
CA ILE A 762 21.14 6.38 -21.08
C ILE A 762 19.69 6.06 -21.46
N ILE A 763 19.46 4.85 -21.93
CA ILE A 763 18.14 4.32 -22.24
C ILE A 763 17.88 3.12 -21.33
N ILE A 764 16.76 3.15 -20.62
CA ILE A 764 16.29 2.05 -19.79
C ILE A 764 15.16 1.35 -20.54
N ASN A 765 15.23 0.05 -20.63
CA ASN A 765 14.15 -0.78 -21.15
C ASN A 765 13.85 -1.87 -20.13
N THR A 766 12.75 -1.76 -19.41
CA THR A 766 12.28 -2.79 -18.45
C THR A 766 11.22 -3.71 -19.06
N THR A 767 10.93 -3.59 -20.38
CA THR A 767 10.00 -4.46 -21.08
C THR A 767 10.65 -5.75 -21.56
N LEU A 768 9.83 -6.73 -21.93
CA LEU A 768 10.30 -7.99 -22.55
C LEU A 768 10.58 -7.86 -24.06
N LYS A 769 10.43 -6.65 -24.62
CA LYS A 769 10.63 -6.37 -26.05
C LYS A 769 11.99 -5.72 -26.28
N SER A 770 12.78 -6.28 -27.18
CA SER A 770 13.99 -5.64 -27.71
C SER A 770 13.66 -4.74 -28.92
N TYR A 771 14.37 -3.63 -29.03
CA TYR A 771 14.30 -2.72 -30.18
C TYR A 771 15.61 -2.81 -30.97
N LYS A 772 15.49 -3.06 -32.27
CA LYS A 772 16.67 -3.15 -33.15
C LYS A 772 17.36 -1.82 -33.33
N LEU A 773 16.59 -0.74 -33.38
CA LEU A 773 17.10 0.61 -33.59
C LEU A 773 16.14 1.64 -32.98
N LEU A 774 16.62 2.38 -31.98
CA LEU A 774 15.97 3.59 -31.47
C LEU A 774 16.92 4.76 -31.67
N THR A 775 16.37 5.95 -31.92
CA THR A 775 17.16 7.19 -32.03
C THR A 775 16.97 8.01 -30.76
N ALA A 776 18.07 8.18 -30.03
CA ALA A 776 18.17 9.09 -28.89
C ALA A 776 18.64 10.45 -29.35
N LYS A 777 17.90 11.52 -29.06
CA LYS A 777 18.17 12.89 -29.43
C LYS A 777 18.22 13.76 -28.16
N LEU A 778 19.28 14.58 -28.05
CA LEU A 778 19.39 15.66 -27.08
C LEU A 778 19.22 16.98 -27.80
N GLU A 779 18.42 17.89 -27.28
CA GLU A 779 18.26 19.27 -27.73
C GLU A 779 18.41 20.23 -26.56
N LEU A 780 19.11 21.34 -26.77
CA LEU A 780 19.27 22.42 -25.81
C LEU A 780 18.50 23.65 -26.28
N PHE A 781 17.74 24.27 -25.35
CA PHE A 781 16.97 25.48 -25.62
C PHE A 781 17.26 26.56 -24.58
N ASP A 782 17.17 27.82 -25.00
CA ASP A 782 17.14 28.96 -24.08
C ASP A 782 15.71 29.24 -23.53
N LEU A 783 15.58 30.27 -22.71
CA LEU A 783 14.29 30.68 -22.11
C LEU A 783 13.28 31.21 -23.14
N SER A 784 13.70 31.59 -24.36
CA SER A 784 12.78 31.95 -25.41
C SER A 784 12.23 30.74 -26.19
N GLY A 785 12.76 29.56 -25.93
CA GLY A 785 12.45 28.34 -26.68
C GLY A 785 13.25 28.18 -27.94
N LYS A 786 14.29 29.03 -28.18
CA LYS A 786 15.22 28.92 -29.30
C LYS A 786 16.17 27.75 -29.09
N LYS A 787 16.28 26.89 -30.10
CA LYS A 787 17.20 25.77 -30.07
C LYS A 787 18.63 26.25 -30.25
N LEU A 788 19.52 25.89 -29.31
CA LEU A 788 20.91 26.24 -29.27
C LEU A 788 21.81 25.16 -29.87
N SER A 789 21.51 23.90 -29.58
CA SER A 789 22.28 22.74 -30.07
C SER A 789 21.43 21.49 -30.14
N ALA A 790 21.91 20.49 -30.91
CA ALA A 790 21.31 19.16 -30.96
C ALA A 790 22.38 18.09 -31.22
N LYS A 791 22.22 16.92 -30.59
CA LYS A 791 23.03 15.72 -30.80
C LYS A 791 22.13 14.51 -30.87
N SER A 792 22.41 13.55 -31.74
CA SER A 792 21.60 12.32 -31.80
C SER A 792 22.48 11.11 -32.16
N ILE A 793 22.03 9.95 -31.69
CA ILE A 793 22.60 8.64 -31.98
C ILE A 793 21.48 7.61 -32.12
N SER A 794 21.71 6.64 -33.01
CA SER A 794 20.81 5.50 -33.14
C SER A 794 21.49 4.23 -32.62
N THR A 795 20.79 3.45 -31.79
CA THR A 795 21.34 2.27 -31.14
C THR A 795 20.29 1.17 -30.97
N ALA A 796 20.76 -0.06 -30.81
CA ALA A 796 19.91 -1.16 -30.38
C ALA A 796 19.65 -1.08 -28.88
N VAL A 797 18.41 -1.42 -28.45
CA VAL A 797 17.98 -1.39 -27.05
C VAL A 797 17.43 -2.76 -26.68
N PRO A 798 18.22 -3.61 -26.00
CA PRO A 798 17.80 -4.95 -25.59
C PRO A 798 16.66 -4.90 -24.55
N ALA A 799 15.88 -5.99 -24.49
CA ALA A 799 14.87 -6.19 -23.46
C ALA A 799 15.47 -6.27 -22.06
N ASN A 800 14.80 -5.68 -21.10
CA ASN A 800 15.14 -5.71 -19.67
C ASN A 800 16.60 -5.35 -19.37
N LYS A 801 17.10 -4.29 -20.02
CA LYS A 801 18.50 -3.82 -19.89
C LYS A 801 18.62 -2.29 -19.97
N LEU A 802 19.76 -1.83 -19.47
CA LEU A 802 20.28 -0.47 -19.64
C LEU A 802 21.14 -0.42 -20.91
N THR A 803 21.07 0.68 -21.68
CA THR A 803 21.92 0.99 -22.82
C THR A 803 22.54 2.37 -22.63
N GLU A 804 23.85 2.47 -22.51
CA GLU A 804 24.58 3.75 -22.51
C GLU A 804 24.68 4.30 -23.94
N THR A 805 24.65 5.64 -24.09
CA THR A 805 24.73 6.29 -25.39
C THR A 805 25.91 7.27 -25.41
N PHE A 806 25.71 8.54 -25.10
CA PHE A 806 26.72 9.57 -25.10
C PHE A 806 26.65 10.48 -23.87
N VAL A 807 27.67 11.28 -23.65
CA VAL A 807 27.70 12.31 -22.60
C VAL A 807 27.10 13.60 -23.15
N ALA A 808 26.25 14.26 -22.38
CA ALA A 808 25.72 15.57 -22.71
C ALA A 808 26.82 16.62 -22.52
N GLU A 809 27.13 17.31 -23.59
CA GLU A 809 28.10 18.43 -23.62
C GLU A 809 27.30 19.73 -23.65
N LEU A 810 27.63 20.65 -22.75
CA LEU A 810 27.06 21.99 -22.73
C LEU A 810 28.00 22.92 -23.49
N PRO A 811 27.50 23.78 -24.40
CA PRO A 811 28.34 24.79 -25.05
C PRO A 811 28.83 25.79 -24.00
N GLU A 812 30.05 26.35 -24.20
CA GLU A 812 30.61 27.38 -23.31
C GLU A 812 29.71 28.61 -23.18
N SER A 813 28.92 28.90 -24.22
CA SER A 813 27.94 29.99 -24.26
C SER A 813 26.52 29.60 -23.80
N ALA A 814 26.38 28.55 -23.03
CA ALA A 814 25.07 28.18 -22.51
C ALA A 814 24.49 29.32 -21.62
N PRO A 815 23.19 29.67 -21.75
CA PRO A 815 22.57 30.68 -20.92
C PRO A 815 22.53 30.25 -19.44
N GLN A 816 22.28 31.20 -18.53
CA GLN A 816 22.21 30.90 -17.08
C GLN A 816 21.17 29.84 -16.80
N VAL A 817 19.96 29.99 -17.36
CA VAL A 817 18.87 28.99 -17.28
C VAL A 817 18.61 28.44 -18.67
N TYR A 818 18.54 27.13 -18.79
CA TYR A 818 18.33 26.42 -20.05
C TYR A 818 17.49 25.15 -19.88
N LEU A 819 16.87 24.71 -21.00
CA LEU A 819 16.13 23.45 -21.08
C LEU A 819 16.94 22.41 -21.88
N LEU A 820 17.20 21.25 -21.27
CA LEU A 820 17.61 20.05 -21.95
C LEU A 820 16.39 19.17 -22.24
N ARG A 821 16.15 18.84 -23.49
CA ARG A 821 15.11 17.89 -23.90
C ARG A 821 15.74 16.66 -24.51
N LEU A 822 15.37 15.50 -23.98
CA LEU A 822 15.72 14.19 -24.51
C LEU A 822 14.51 13.60 -25.20
N THR A 823 14.68 13.09 -26.40
CA THR A 823 13.62 12.42 -27.16
C THR A 823 14.13 11.08 -27.68
N LEU A 824 13.42 10.00 -27.38
CA LEU A 824 13.69 8.67 -27.90
C LEU A 824 12.60 8.32 -28.92
N THR A 825 13.00 7.96 -30.12
CA THR A 825 12.04 7.64 -31.20
C THR A 825 12.31 6.26 -31.80
N ASP A 826 11.22 5.56 -32.12
CA ASP A 826 11.19 4.40 -33.04
C ASP A 826 10.70 4.91 -34.40
N LYS A 827 11.62 5.06 -35.36
CA LYS A 827 11.38 5.79 -36.61
C LYS A 827 10.89 7.22 -36.29
N ASN A 828 9.63 7.53 -36.62
CA ASN A 828 9.02 8.85 -36.35
C ASN A 828 8.08 8.89 -35.12
N LYS A 829 7.96 7.76 -34.39
CA LYS A 829 7.10 7.68 -33.20
C LYS A 829 7.94 7.96 -31.95
N VAL A 830 7.51 8.94 -31.15
CA VAL A 830 8.10 9.18 -29.83
C VAL A 830 7.77 8.01 -28.90
N VAL A 831 8.80 7.42 -28.33
CA VAL A 831 8.74 6.33 -27.35
C VAL A 831 8.85 6.89 -25.93
N SER A 832 9.76 7.84 -25.71
CA SER A 832 9.96 8.54 -24.46
C SER A 832 10.44 9.96 -24.71
N GLN A 833 10.01 10.90 -23.89
CA GLN A 833 10.50 12.27 -23.90
C GLN A 833 10.72 12.73 -22.47
N ASN A 834 11.89 13.29 -22.16
CA ASN A 834 12.27 13.76 -20.83
C ASN A 834 12.85 15.16 -20.90
N GLU A 835 12.67 15.96 -19.88
CA GLU A 835 13.02 17.37 -19.88
C GLU A 835 13.69 17.78 -18.56
N TYR A 836 14.76 18.55 -18.66
CA TYR A 836 15.53 19.05 -17.52
C TYR A 836 15.72 20.56 -17.65
N TRP A 837 15.06 21.31 -16.80
CA TRP A 837 15.44 22.70 -16.54
C TRP A 837 16.69 22.71 -15.67
N ARG A 838 17.74 23.43 -16.10
CA ARG A 838 19.03 23.47 -15.43
C ARG A 838 19.60 24.87 -15.46
N THR A 839 20.53 25.12 -14.54
CA THR A 839 21.28 26.38 -14.49
C THR A 839 22.79 26.11 -14.57
N ASN A 840 23.53 27.11 -14.95
CA ASN A 840 24.99 27.09 -14.90
C ASN A 840 25.56 27.40 -13.52
N GLU A 841 24.71 27.89 -12.58
CA GLU A 841 25.10 28.22 -11.21
C GLU A 841 25.06 27.00 -10.31
N LYS A 842 26.00 26.94 -9.35
CA LYS A 842 26.09 25.85 -8.38
C LYS A 842 24.85 25.72 -7.50
N GLU A 843 24.20 26.81 -7.17
CA GLU A 843 23.05 26.87 -6.29
C GLU A 843 21.72 26.61 -7.00
N GLY A 844 21.74 26.48 -8.33
CA GLY A 844 20.57 26.11 -9.11
C GLY A 844 19.46 27.15 -9.06
N LEU A 845 19.79 28.44 -9.18
CA LEU A 845 18.83 29.55 -9.18
C LEU A 845 18.04 29.60 -10.49
N PHE A 846 16.73 29.71 -10.36
CA PHE A 846 15.79 29.80 -11.47
C PHE A 846 15.02 31.14 -11.46
N ASP A 847 15.59 32.20 -10.89
CA ASP A 847 14.93 33.51 -10.76
C ASP A 847 14.48 34.10 -12.09
N GLU A 848 15.23 33.83 -13.19
CA GLU A 848 14.86 34.26 -14.53
C GLU A 848 13.49 33.72 -14.97
N LEU A 849 13.06 32.58 -14.45
CA LEU A 849 11.72 32.03 -14.75
C LEU A 849 10.59 32.92 -14.25
N ASN A 850 10.82 33.69 -13.19
CA ASN A 850 9.83 34.61 -12.61
C ASN A 850 9.55 35.82 -13.50
N GLN A 851 10.43 36.10 -14.45
CA GLN A 851 10.35 37.26 -15.36
C GLN A 851 9.69 36.89 -16.69
N LEU A 852 9.41 35.58 -16.90
CA LEU A 852 8.77 35.14 -18.16
C LEU A 852 7.33 35.64 -18.25
N GLU A 853 7.00 36.14 -19.42
CA GLU A 853 5.61 36.49 -19.78
C GLU A 853 4.72 35.24 -19.76
N ALA A 854 3.40 35.45 -19.63
CA ALA A 854 2.44 34.37 -19.74
C ALA A 854 2.36 33.84 -21.18
N PRO A 855 2.38 32.51 -21.39
CA PRO A 855 2.23 31.90 -22.70
C PRO A 855 0.79 32.04 -23.19
N TYR A 856 0.59 32.11 -24.51
CA TYR A 856 -0.74 32.08 -25.10
C TYR A 856 -1.09 30.63 -25.51
N LEU A 857 -1.93 30.00 -24.72
CA LEU A 857 -2.33 28.61 -24.90
C LEU A 857 -3.76 28.51 -25.47
N THR A 858 -3.93 27.58 -26.39
CA THR A 858 -5.26 27.17 -26.90
C THR A 858 -5.43 25.67 -26.79
N ALA A 859 -6.66 25.19 -26.68
CA ALA A 859 -6.97 23.78 -26.67
C ALA A 859 -8.02 23.41 -27.70
N LYS A 860 -7.92 22.19 -28.22
CA LYS A 860 -8.93 21.55 -29.04
C LYS A 860 -9.28 20.20 -28.42
N ILE A 861 -10.59 19.98 -28.22
CA ILE A 861 -11.06 18.65 -27.80
C ILE A 861 -11.07 17.73 -29.02
N GLY A 862 -10.39 16.61 -28.94
CA GLY A 862 -10.47 15.55 -29.93
C GLY A 862 -11.84 14.86 -29.90
N LYS A 863 -12.07 13.95 -30.85
CA LYS A 863 -13.29 13.15 -30.85
C LYS A 863 -13.42 12.39 -29.53
N GLN A 864 -14.54 12.56 -28.83
CA GLN A 864 -14.83 11.81 -27.61
C GLN A 864 -14.91 10.32 -27.96
N GLN A 865 -14.01 9.52 -27.38
CA GLN A 865 -13.95 8.09 -27.68
C GLN A 865 -15.02 7.31 -26.91
N ASN A 866 -15.23 7.68 -25.65
CA ASN A 866 -16.23 7.11 -24.75
C ASN A 866 -16.72 8.20 -23.78
N PRO A 867 -17.89 8.07 -23.15
CA PRO A 867 -18.27 8.94 -22.05
C PRO A 867 -17.20 8.97 -20.97
N GLY A 868 -16.76 10.16 -20.55
CA GLY A 868 -15.72 10.31 -19.51
C GLY A 868 -14.28 10.11 -19.99
N LYS A 869 -14.03 10.01 -21.30
CA LYS A 869 -12.67 9.91 -21.84
C LYS A 869 -12.51 10.73 -23.12
N THR A 870 -11.51 11.62 -23.15
CA THR A 870 -11.22 12.45 -24.31
C THR A 870 -9.73 12.75 -24.48
N ILE A 871 -9.35 13.22 -25.66
CA ILE A 871 -8.00 13.72 -25.95
C ILE A 871 -8.08 15.23 -26.05
N ILE A 872 -7.23 15.93 -25.33
CA ILE A 872 -7.06 17.37 -25.39
C ILE A 872 -5.78 17.64 -26.18
N VAL A 873 -5.89 18.41 -27.26
CA VAL A 873 -4.73 18.87 -28.04
C VAL A 873 -4.44 20.29 -27.61
N LEU A 874 -3.37 20.47 -26.86
CA LEU A 874 -2.85 21.78 -26.46
C LEU A 874 -1.95 22.35 -27.53
N SER A 875 -1.98 23.67 -27.72
CA SER A 875 -1.08 24.42 -28.60
C SER A 875 -0.60 25.67 -27.89
N ASN A 876 0.71 25.89 -27.90
CA ASN A 876 1.29 27.17 -27.48
C ASN A 876 1.45 28.06 -28.72
N GLN A 877 0.60 29.08 -28.84
CA GLN A 877 0.65 30.07 -29.91
C GLN A 877 1.36 31.36 -29.46
N GLY A 878 1.92 31.34 -28.25
CA GLY A 878 2.70 32.42 -27.68
C GLY A 878 4.15 32.41 -28.14
N LYS A 879 4.93 33.38 -27.64
CA LYS A 879 6.36 33.56 -27.96
C LYS A 879 7.27 33.02 -26.88
N VAL A 880 6.73 32.53 -25.77
CA VAL A 880 7.48 32.03 -24.63
C VAL A 880 7.03 30.60 -24.26
N PRO A 881 7.91 29.77 -23.71
CA PRO A 881 7.53 28.43 -23.25
C PRO A 881 6.47 28.47 -22.14
N ALA A 882 5.58 27.51 -22.11
CA ALA A 882 4.76 27.20 -20.94
C ALA A 882 5.50 26.17 -20.10
N ILE A 883 5.87 26.52 -18.85
CA ILE A 883 6.74 25.71 -18.01
C ILE A 883 5.92 24.99 -16.94
N GLY A 884 6.15 23.67 -16.77
CA GLY A 884 5.45 22.90 -15.77
C GLY A 884 3.93 22.91 -15.96
N LEU A 885 3.48 22.75 -17.21
CA LEU A 885 2.09 22.86 -17.60
C LEU A 885 1.28 21.69 -17.05
N LYS A 886 0.19 22.01 -16.36
CA LYS A 886 -0.78 21.07 -15.81
C LYS A 886 -2.18 21.39 -16.31
N LEU A 887 -2.96 20.34 -16.57
CA LEU A 887 -4.38 20.40 -16.84
C LEU A 887 -5.18 19.91 -15.65
N ASN A 888 -6.35 20.50 -15.43
CA ASN A 888 -7.37 20.02 -14.51
C ASN A 888 -8.74 20.10 -15.18
N LEU A 889 -9.70 19.37 -14.63
CA LEU A 889 -11.12 19.50 -14.96
C LEU A 889 -11.82 20.25 -13.82
N ARG A 890 -12.74 21.16 -14.17
CA ARG A 890 -13.54 21.94 -13.22
C ARG A 890 -15.02 21.72 -13.50
N ASP A 891 -15.79 21.54 -12.47
CA ASP A 891 -17.25 21.59 -12.56
C ASP A 891 -17.69 23.05 -12.77
N PRO A 892 -18.32 23.39 -13.90
CA PRO A 892 -18.70 24.74 -14.19
C PRO A 892 -19.82 25.30 -13.27
N GLN A 893 -20.57 24.43 -12.58
CA GLN A 893 -21.64 24.84 -11.66
C GLN A 893 -21.10 25.17 -10.26
N THR A 894 -20.20 24.34 -9.74
CA THR A 894 -19.67 24.50 -8.38
C THR A 894 -18.31 25.19 -8.32
N GLY A 895 -17.61 25.31 -9.46
CA GLY A 895 -16.25 25.83 -9.54
C GLY A 895 -15.19 24.89 -8.98
N LYS A 896 -15.58 23.71 -8.45
CA LYS A 896 -14.64 22.73 -7.83
C LYS A 896 -13.92 21.92 -8.89
N ILE A 897 -12.72 21.45 -8.52
CA ILE A 897 -11.95 20.49 -9.32
C ILE A 897 -12.69 19.14 -9.33
N VAL A 898 -12.75 18.52 -10.51
CA VAL A 898 -13.34 17.19 -10.71
C VAL A 898 -12.30 16.12 -10.39
N LEU A 899 -12.54 15.32 -9.37
CA LEU A 899 -11.65 14.26 -8.90
C LEU A 899 -12.42 12.93 -8.66
N PRO A 900 -11.81 11.79 -8.96
CA PRO A 900 -10.55 11.61 -9.68
C PRO A 900 -10.65 12.00 -11.16
N ALA A 901 -9.59 12.63 -11.69
CA ALA A 901 -9.38 12.86 -13.12
C ALA A 901 -7.95 12.43 -13.49
N ASN A 902 -7.84 11.48 -14.42
CA ASN A 902 -6.58 10.85 -14.78
C ASN A 902 -6.03 11.42 -16.09
N PHE A 903 -4.96 12.21 -16.00
CA PHE A 903 -4.28 12.77 -17.16
C PHE A 903 -3.08 11.91 -17.57
N SER A 904 -2.90 11.73 -18.88
CA SER A 904 -1.77 10.96 -19.40
C SER A 904 -0.42 11.62 -19.15
N ASP A 905 -0.36 12.96 -19.05
CA ASP A 905 0.85 13.75 -18.76
C ASP A 905 0.53 15.04 -18.00
N GLY A 906 1.52 15.59 -17.29
CA GLY A 906 1.42 16.87 -16.57
C GLY A 906 2.81 17.37 -16.14
N TYR A 907 2.90 18.66 -15.81
CA TYR A 907 4.14 19.36 -15.45
C TYR A 907 5.20 19.31 -16.56
N PHE A 908 4.78 19.22 -17.82
CA PHE A 908 5.64 19.26 -19.00
C PHE A 908 5.86 20.69 -19.49
N THR A 909 6.88 20.88 -20.33
CA THR A 909 7.12 22.16 -21.05
C THR A 909 6.52 22.10 -22.45
N LEU A 910 5.84 23.17 -22.84
CA LEU A 910 5.34 23.34 -24.20
C LEU A 910 6.01 24.59 -24.82
N LEU A 911 6.94 24.37 -25.73
CA LEU A 911 7.67 25.45 -26.41
C LEU A 911 6.73 26.23 -27.37
N PRO A 912 7.11 27.47 -27.80
CA PRO A 912 6.41 28.19 -28.85
C PRO A 912 6.15 27.30 -30.08
N ASP A 913 4.96 27.44 -30.67
CA ASP A 913 4.47 26.70 -31.85
C ASP A 913 4.31 25.18 -31.67
N GLU A 914 4.59 24.66 -30.47
CA GLU A 914 4.41 23.23 -30.18
C GLU A 914 2.96 22.87 -29.87
N LYS A 915 2.65 21.59 -30.17
CA LYS A 915 1.36 20.94 -29.82
C LYS A 915 1.61 19.67 -29.05
N LYS A 916 0.78 19.41 -28.05
CA LYS A 916 0.81 18.18 -27.25
C LYS A 916 -0.58 17.62 -27.06
N GLN A 917 -0.68 16.31 -27.21
CA GLN A 917 -1.92 15.57 -26.90
C GLN A 917 -1.83 15.07 -25.47
N VAL A 918 -2.88 15.30 -24.69
CA VAL A 918 -3.08 14.79 -23.34
C VAL A 918 -4.41 14.07 -23.29
N GLU A 919 -4.38 12.79 -22.98
CA GLU A 919 -5.59 12.00 -22.73
C GLU A 919 -6.05 12.27 -21.29
N VAL A 920 -7.35 12.43 -21.11
CA VAL A 920 -7.98 12.55 -19.80
C VAL A 920 -9.15 11.59 -19.65
N GLU A 921 -9.28 11.01 -18.47
CA GLU A 921 -10.39 10.14 -18.08
C GLU A 921 -10.96 10.57 -16.72
N TRP A 922 -12.30 10.67 -16.63
CA TRP A 922 -13.03 11.06 -15.42
C TRP A 922 -14.35 10.31 -15.31
N ASN A 923 -15.03 10.41 -14.16
CA ASN A 923 -16.36 9.82 -13.97
C ASN A 923 -17.45 10.73 -14.60
N SER A 924 -17.87 10.41 -15.82
CA SER A 924 -18.89 11.17 -16.55
C SER A 924 -20.32 11.03 -15.97
N ALA A 925 -20.59 10.03 -15.15
CA ALA A 925 -21.86 9.91 -14.44
C ALA A 925 -22.00 11.00 -13.35
N LYS A 926 -20.88 11.45 -12.78
CA LYS A 926 -20.86 12.55 -11.82
C LYS A 926 -20.91 13.91 -12.53
N ILE A 927 -20.11 14.08 -13.60
CA ILE A 927 -20.04 15.35 -14.37
C ILE A 927 -19.90 15.05 -15.85
N SER A 928 -20.91 15.39 -16.64
CA SER A 928 -20.93 15.09 -18.08
C SER A 928 -20.05 16.02 -18.92
N ASN A 929 -19.98 17.31 -18.59
CA ASN A 929 -19.28 18.33 -19.38
C ASN A 929 -18.42 19.23 -18.47
N PRO A 930 -17.27 18.73 -17.95
CA PRO A 930 -16.37 19.55 -17.17
C PRO A 930 -15.67 20.60 -18.05
N GLU A 931 -15.34 21.74 -17.45
CA GLU A 931 -14.49 22.75 -18.06
C GLU A 931 -13.02 22.35 -17.94
N ILE A 932 -12.23 22.54 -19.00
CA ILE A 932 -10.79 22.34 -18.97
C ILE A 932 -10.15 23.62 -18.45
N ILE A 933 -9.36 23.48 -17.39
CA ILE A 933 -8.52 24.54 -16.86
C ILE A 933 -7.04 24.18 -17.02
N VAL A 934 -6.23 25.20 -17.20
CA VAL A 934 -4.80 25.10 -17.40
C VAL A 934 -4.06 25.98 -16.40
N GLU A 935 -2.93 25.52 -15.93
CA GLU A 935 -1.97 26.27 -15.16
C GLU A 935 -0.55 25.90 -15.60
N ALA A 936 0.37 26.86 -15.46
CA ALA A 936 1.80 26.64 -15.66
C ALA A 936 2.59 27.51 -14.69
N TYR A 937 3.89 27.29 -14.55
CA TYR A 937 4.73 28.13 -13.67
C TYR A 937 4.60 29.63 -14.00
N ASN A 938 4.61 29.98 -15.28
CA ASN A 938 4.43 31.33 -15.80
C ASN A 938 3.00 31.64 -16.29
N LEU A 939 1.98 30.87 -15.85
CA LEU A 939 0.57 31.08 -16.17
C LEU A 939 -0.31 30.79 -14.96
N LYS A 940 -1.09 31.78 -14.52
CA LYS A 940 -2.08 31.56 -13.46
C LYS A 940 -3.18 30.61 -13.93
N ARG A 941 -3.73 29.85 -13.00
CA ARG A 941 -4.83 28.90 -13.25
C ARG A 941 -6.03 29.63 -13.89
N GLN A 942 -6.44 29.16 -15.06
CA GLN A 942 -7.55 29.75 -15.81
C GLN A 942 -8.22 28.74 -16.74
N GLY A 943 -9.44 29.05 -17.20
CA GLY A 943 -10.08 28.35 -18.32
C GLY A 943 -9.25 28.51 -19.57
N ILE A 944 -9.15 27.47 -20.41
CA ILE A 944 -8.40 27.51 -21.64
C ILE A 944 -9.31 27.88 -22.82
N ALA A 945 -8.82 28.75 -23.73
CA ALA A 945 -9.55 29.09 -24.95
C ALA A 945 -9.67 27.84 -25.84
N MET A 946 -10.91 27.48 -26.16
CA MET A 946 -11.23 26.34 -27.03
C MET A 946 -11.24 26.76 -28.48
N VAL A 947 -10.47 26.08 -29.32
CA VAL A 947 -10.49 26.23 -30.78
C VAL A 947 -11.47 25.21 -31.36
N LYS A 948 -12.44 25.69 -32.15
CA LYS A 948 -13.45 24.84 -32.81
C LYS A 948 -12.83 23.94 -33.89
#